data_ffe010d7874d187ef0070362be5bec07
#
_entry.id   ffe010d7874d187ef0070362be5bec07
#
_cell.length_a   1.000
_cell.length_b   1.000
_cell.length_c   1.000
_cell.angle_alpha   90.00
_cell.angle_beta   90.00
_cell.angle_gamma   90.00
#
_symmetry.space_group_name_H-M   'P 1'
#
loop_
_entity.id
_entity.type
_entity.pdbx_description
1 polymer ?
#
loop_
_entity_poly.entity_id
_entity_poly.type
_entity_poly.pdbx_seq_one_letter_code
_entity_poly.pdbx_strand_id
1 'polypeptide(L)'
;MRIPHSSADDLPRAAYAARALGRLFLPAVLAIVLTACPALLPAQPDSYQRAFEHNRDSALRELRKHPYPDTARAMALADLLDCASFLSQKKQLLPYWHEAIGLSRKLNFKKAAAVCLVWIGGYYKSLQKPDSALLYLDSAILVTGNSDEQWPRRTRAFALFQKALMNETQGNYYSALNDYFAALKNYDAGDLYKQKIVFIRLASIYEKLFNDGKALEYYNAALDVLRKFTGDKPNIEAAGIITSIAGIYFDRGDVEKTRSCLGRIAPLMPDTMETLVSGAYYRLAGQVALKENKTDSAIFFLTRALKYYDYTRPMHMDVISAVCADLVQTSLAKGDLANAKKYADESIAAGHASGQKDILAGALIATAEYYNRTGAQSLAYQALRRATILNDSVLQAANIRQANNLAALYENDKKEKAIAQLQADERHELDAIRQNHLLNLIFIIAIVTLIVIGISLYLNVGKNRKLERQRMLELEKEKQLTSIEAMLKGQEEERHRLARDLHDSLGSMLSGVKISFSNLKEKIHLSPSTALVYANTLEQLDRTIAELRKVAHNLMPEALVKFGLNSAVRDFCESIRLAGSTEIICEQFGPDRPLGNIADVNVYRIVQELINNAINHGKAARILVQLTKTHDKILITVEDDGQGFEVDRLKKVAGIGWTNIQSRVNYFNGLIDIDSKPREGTTINIELTA
;
A
#
# COMPACT_ATOMS: atom_id res chain seq x y z
N MET A 1 28.07 -1.78 39.87
CA MET A 1 26.93 -1.60 38.94
C MET A 1 27.47 -1.75 37.53
N ARG A 2 27.32 -2.90 36.92
CA ARG A 2 27.75 -3.15 35.53
C ARG A 2 26.53 -2.88 34.65
N ILE A 3 26.68 -1.92 33.74
CA ILE A 3 25.70 -1.58 32.69
C ILE A 3 25.73 -2.71 31.68
N PRO A 4 24.60 -3.28 31.28
CA PRO A 4 24.59 -4.29 30.23
C PRO A 4 24.96 -3.63 28.91
N HIS A 5 25.92 -4.22 28.19
CA HIS A 5 26.22 -3.93 26.80
C HIS A 5 24.93 -4.12 25.99
N SER A 6 24.39 -3.03 25.43
CA SER A 6 23.35 -3.13 24.42
C SER A 6 23.96 -3.83 23.21
N SER A 7 23.41 -4.96 22.87
CA SER A 7 23.81 -5.78 21.74
C SER A 7 23.63 -5.02 20.43
N ALA A 8 24.51 -5.28 19.50
CA ALA A 8 24.51 -4.75 18.12
C ALA A 8 23.24 -5.06 17.30
N ASP A 9 22.25 -5.74 17.90
CA ASP A 9 21.03 -6.20 17.25
C ASP A 9 19.93 -5.12 17.06
N ASP A 10 20.06 -3.94 17.70
CA ASP A 10 19.12 -2.83 17.51
C ASP A 10 19.42 -1.95 16.26
N LEU A 11 20.60 -2.12 15.66
CA LEU A 11 20.97 -1.45 14.41
C LEU A 11 20.08 -1.78 13.19
N PRO A 12 19.57 -3.01 13.00
CA PRO A 12 18.70 -3.34 11.88
C PRO A 12 17.34 -2.66 11.95
N ARG A 13 16.77 -2.42 13.14
CA ARG A 13 15.46 -1.77 13.31
C ARG A 13 15.53 -0.27 13.03
N ALA A 14 16.61 0.40 13.43
CA ALA A 14 16.83 1.80 13.10
C ALA A 14 17.09 2.01 11.59
N ALA A 15 17.81 1.09 10.95
CA ALA A 15 18.05 1.10 9.51
C ALA A 15 16.76 0.83 8.71
N TYR A 16 15.83 0.03 9.25
CA TYR A 16 14.53 -0.24 8.64
C TYR A 16 13.59 0.97 8.76
N ALA A 17 13.58 1.64 9.92
CA ALA A 17 12.85 2.88 10.12
C ALA A 17 13.40 4.00 9.22
N ALA A 18 14.72 4.11 9.07
CA ALA A 18 15.36 5.06 8.16
C ALA A 18 15.05 4.77 6.68
N ARG A 19 14.92 3.48 6.28
CA ARG A 19 14.48 3.09 4.92
C ARG A 19 13.00 3.42 4.67
N ALA A 20 12.12 3.22 5.65
CA ALA A 20 10.72 3.61 5.57
C ALA A 20 10.56 5.13 5.47
N LEU A 21 11.40 5.88 6.15
CA LEU A 21 11.43 7.35 6.13
C LEU A 21 11.93 7.91 4.78
N GLY A 22 12.94 7.31 4.16
CA GLY A 22 13.42 7.71 2.83
C GLY A 22 12.36 7.59 1.74
N ARG A 23 11.50 6.57 1.83
CA ARG A 23 10.47 6.25 0.82
C ARG A 23 9.26 7.18 0.81
N LEU A 24 8.98 7.87 1.90
CA LEU A 24 7.84 8.79 1.97
C LEU A 24 8.09 10.15 1.28
N PHE A 25 9.34 10.48 0.95
CA PHE A 25 9.73 11.83 0.55
C PHE A 25 9.75 12.13 -0.94
N LEU A 26 10.27 11.23 -1.76
CA LEU A 26 10.40 11.46 -3.19
C LEU A 26 9.04 11.57 -3.92
N PRO A 27 8.05 10.71 -3.62
CA PRO A 27 6.75 10.77 -4.29
C PRO A 27 5.94 12.01 -3.97
N ALA A 28 6.07 12.56 -2.76
CA ALA A 28 5.34 13.75 -2.36
C ALA A 28 5.77 14.99 -3.16
N VAL A 29 7.05 15.15 -3.40
CA VAL A 29 7.60 16.27 -4.18
C VAL A 29 7.17 16.16 -5.64
N LEU A 30 7.24 14.98 -6.23
CA LEU A 30 6.86 14.78 -7.63
C LEU A 30 5.34 14.88 -7.81
N ALA A 31 4.56 14.32 -6.88
CA ALA A 31 3.11 14.43 -6.88
C ALA A 31 2.66 15.89 -6.75
N ILE A 32 3.35 16.70 -5.96
CA ILE A 32 3.10 18.14 -5.83
C ILE A 32 3.50 18.86 -7.12
N VAL A 33 4.65 18.55 -7.71
CA VAL A 33 5.15 19.19 -8.93
C VAL A 33 4.28 18.91 -10.14
N LEU A 34 3.77 17.68 -10.28
CA LEU A 34 3.03 17.28 -11.49
C LEU A 34 1.52 17.51 -11.41
N THR A 35 0.95 17.79 -10.23
CA THR A 35 -0.51 17.86 -10.09
C THR A 35 -1.05 18.99 -9.24
N ALA A 36 -0.22 19.67 -8.47
CA ALA A 36 -0.71 20.62 -7.49
C ALA A 36 -0.97 22.01 -8.05
N CYS A 37 -0.40 22.38 -9.14
CA CYS A 37 -0.72 23.64 -9.82
C CYS A 37 0.14 23.85 -11.07
N PRO A 38 -0.39 24.35 -12.17
CA PRO A 38 0.42 24.97 -13.21
C PRO A 38 1.35 26.07 -12.70
N ALA A 39 1.07 26.61 -11.51
CA ALA A 39 1.87 27.65 -10.85
C ALA A 39 3.20 27.17 -10.26
N LEU A 40 3.49 25.86 -10.24
CA LEU A 40 4.75 25.29 -9.72
C LEU A 40 5.71 24.84 -10.83
N LEU A 41 5.34 24.97 -12.10
CA LEU A 41 6.27 24.87 -13.22
C LEU A 41 6.99 26.22 -13.33
N PRO A 42 8.28 26.32 -12.94
CA PRO A 42 9.02 27.56 -13.17
C PRO A 42 9.18 27.72 -14.68
N ALA A 43 9.09 28.86 -15.20
CA ALA A 43 9.33 29.30 -16.57
C ALA A 43 8.17 29.34 -17.56
N GLN A 44 6.94 28.90 -17.22
CA GLN A 44 5.78 29.40 -17.97
C GLN A 44 4.53 29.58 -17.08
N PRO A 45 4.61 30.23 -15.88
CA PRO A 45 3.39 30.61 -15.13
C PRO A 45 2.50 31.52 -15.98
N ASP A 46 3.10 32.43 -16.74
CA ASP A 46 2.41 33.40 -17.57
C ASP A 46 1.66 32.80 -18.76
N SER A 47 2.12 31.70 -19.34
CA SER A 47 1.45 31.12 -20.50
C SER A 47 0.22 30.32 -20.13
N TYR A 48 0.27 29.54 -19.07
CA TYR A 48 -0.89 28.80 -18.56
C TYR A 48 -1.88 29.73 -17.88
N GLN A 49 -1.41 30.66 -17.07
CA GLN A 49 -2.28 31.65 -16.45
C GLN A 49 -2.94 32.55 -17.51
N ARG A 50 -2.22 33.00 -18.52
CA ARG A 50 -2.77 33.72 -19.66
C ARG A 50 -3.77 32.89 -20.47
N ALA A 51 -3.51 31.61 -20.68
CA ALA A 51 -4.47 30.72 -21.34
C ALA A 51 -5.75 30.53 -20.51
N PHE A 52 -5.66 30.39 -19.19
CA PHE A 52 -6.83 30.33 -18.32
C PHE A 52 -7.59 31.64 -18.24
N GLU A 53 -6.90 32.77 -18.17
CA GLU A 53 -7.51 34.10 -18.21
C GLU A 53 -8.19 34.32 -19.54
N HIS A 54 -7.57 33.94 -20.65
CA HIS A 54 -8.19 34.02 -21.98
C HIS A 54 -9.46 33.18 -22.09
N ASN A 55 -9.41 31.92 -21.57
CA ASN A 55 -10.56 31.01 -21.57
C ASN A 55 -11.68 31.56 -20.66
N ARG A 56 -11.35 32.09 -19.47
CA ARG A 56 -12.30 32.74 -18.58
C ARG A 56 -12.98 33.94 -19.27
N ASP A 57 -12.20 34.80 -19.92
CA ASP A 57 -12.72 35.96 -20.58
C ASP A 57 -13.54 35.57 -21.82
N SER A 58 -13.21 34.49 -22.47
CA SER A 58 -14.01 33.87 -23.54
C SER A 58 -15.34 33.34 -22.98
N ALA A 59 -15.32 32.62 -21.87
CA ALA A 59 -16.52 32.10 -21.20
C ALA A 59 -17.42 33.25 -20.70
N LEU A 60 -16.82 34.33 -20.17
CA LEU A 60 -17.58 35.54 -19.78
C LEU A 60 -18.22 36.24 -20.99
N ARG A 61 -17.53 36.28 -22.14
CA ARG A 61 -18.13 36.81 -23.38
C ARG A 61 -19.29 35.95 -23.85
N GLU A 62 -19.15 34.63 -23.79
CA GLU A 62 -20.20 33.68 -24.15
C GLU A 62 -21.42 33.84 -23.21
N LEU A 63 -21.18 33.95 -21.90
CA LEU A 63 -22.24 34.18 -20.92
C LEU A 63 -23.06 35.44 -21.20
N ARG A 64 -22.44 36.54 -21.70
CA ARG A 64 -23.13 37.76 -22.07
C ARG A 64 -24.04 37.60 -23.29
N LYS A 65 -23.77 36.62 -24.17
CA LYS A 65 -24.63 36.32 -25.33
C LYS A 65 -25.91 35.58 -24.94
N HIS A 66 -25.93 34.95 -23.75
CA HIS A 66 -27.06 34.20 -23.24
C HIS A 66 -27.67 34.87 -22.01
N PRO A 67 -28.42 36.01 -22.16
CA PRO A 67 -29.01 36.72 -21.03
C PRO A 67 -30.22 36.02 -20.41
N TYR A 68 -30.85 35.10 -21.16
CA TYR A 68 -32.05 34.39 -20.73
C TYR A 68 -31.70 33.14 -19.92
N PRO A 69 -32.54 32.76 -18.92
CA PRO A 69 -32.29 31.61 -18.05
C PRO A 69 -32.62 30.26 -18.75
N ASP A 70 -31.87 29.93 -19.78
CA ASP A 70 -32.00 28.72 -20.60
C ASP A 70 -30.81 27.74 -20.40
N THR A 71 -30.83 26.63 -21.15
CA THR A 71 -29.77 25.63 -21.10
C THR A 71 -28.43 26.15 -21.62
N ALA A 72 -28.45 27.11 -22.57
CA ALA A 72 -27.23 27.71 -23.09
C ALA A 72 -26.53 28.57 -22.02
N ARG A 73 -27.32 29.36 -21.26
CA ARG A 73 -26.80 30.12 -20.11
C ARG A 73 -26.26 29.17 -19.01
N ALA A 74 -27.02 28.13 -18.69
CA ALA A 74 -26.56 27.13 -17.70
C ALA A 74 -25.24 26.49 -18.11
N MET A 75 -25.06 26.21 -19.41
CA MET A 75 -23.80 25.65 -19.92
C MET A 75 -22.65 26.65 -19.90
N ALA A 76 -22.89 27.89 -20.34
CA ALA A 76 -21.89 28.97 -20.32
C ALA A 76 -21.40 29.26 -18.88
N LEU A 77 -22.30 29.21 -17.89
CA LEU A 77 -21.92 29.30 -16.47
C LEU A 77 -21.08 28.10 -16.01
N ALA A 78 -21.46 26.90 -16.43
CA ALA A 78 -20.68 25.68 -16.10
C ALA A 78 -19.28 25.70 -16.75
N ASP A 79 -19.19 26.16 -18.00
CA ASP A 79 -17.89 26.29 -18.70
C ASP A 79 -17.02 27.39 -18.05
N LEU A 80 -17.61 28.47 -17.57
CA LEU A 80 -16.90 29.50 -16.78
C LEU A 80 -16.32 28.91 -15.49
N LEU A 81 -17.10 28.11 -14.78
CA LEU A 81 -16.66 27.45 -13.56
C LEU A 81 -15.52 26.42 -13.84
N ASP A 82 -15.63 25.67 -14.93
CA ASP A 82 -14.61 24.69 -15.33
C ASP A 82 -13.28 25.38 -15.66
N CYS A 83 -13.33 26.41 -16.52
CA CYS A 83 -12.16 27.21 -16.87
C CYS A 83 -11.50 27.90 -15.66
N ALA A 84 -12.30 28.32 -14.69
CA ALA A 84 -11.82 29.04 -13.51
C ALA A 84 -11.48 28.15 -12.33
N SER A 85 -11.61 26.84 -12.47
CA SER A 85 -11.36 25.86 -11.38
C SER A 85 -9.93 25.88 -10.84
N PHE A 86 -8.98 26.35 -11.63
CA PHE A 86 -7.56 26.46 -11.28
C PHE A 86 -7.15 27.85 -10.72
N LEU A 87 -8.06 28.83 -10.72
CA LEU A 87 -7.76 30.16 -10.19
C LEU A 87 -7.75 30.18 -8.66
N SER A 88 -6.88 30.99 -8.08
CA SER A 88 -6.76 31.16 -6.63
C SER A 88 -8.00 31.80 -5.96
N GLN A 89 -8.81 32.53 -6.73
CA GLN A 89 -9.95 33.32 -6.24
C GLN A 89 -11.30 32.60 -6.38
N LYS A 90 -11.35 31.32 -6.07
CA LYS A 90 -12.58 30.48 -6.21
C LYS A 90 -13.80 31.04 -5.50
N LYS A 91 -13.62 31.77 -4.39
CA LYS A 91 -14.73 32.34 -3.61
C LYS A 91 -15.57 33.33 -4.44
N GLN A 92 -14.94 34.08 -5.37
CA GLN A 92 -15.62 35.04 -6.24
C GLN A 92 -16.55 34.39 -7.28
N LEU A 93 -16.40 33.07 -7.49
CA LEU A 93 -17.21 32.33 -8.48
C LEU A 93 -18.44 31.68 -7.85
N LEU A 94 -18.63 31.75 -6.55
CA LEU A 94 -19.81 31.20 -5.89
C LEU A 94 -21.14 31.73 -6.40
N PRO A 95 -21.31 33.04 -6.71
CA PRO A 95 -22.56 33.55 -7.31
C PRO A 95 -22.88 32.85 -8.63
N TYR A 96 -21.90 32.66 -9.50
CA TYR A 96 -22.07 31.97 -10.78
C TYR A 96 -22.43 30.50 -10.59
N TRP A 97 -21.84 29.86 -9.58
CA TRP A 97 -22.18 28.48 -9.22
C TRP A 97 -23.62 28.36 -8.74
N HIS A 98 -24.09 29.28 -7.87
CA HIS A 98 -25.47 29.27 -7.38
C HIS A 98 -26.47 29.46 -8.54
N GLU A 99 -26.17 30.33 -9.48
CA GLU A 99 -27.00 30.53 -10.67
C GLU A 99 -26.98 29.27 -11.55
N ALA A 100 -25.80 28.73 -11.87
CA ALA A 100 -25.63 27.57 -12.73
C ALA A 100 -26.36 26.34 -12.19
N ILE A 101 -26.18 26.00 -10.91
CA ILE A 101 -26.81 24.82 -10.30
C ILE A 101 -28.33 25.00 -10.17
N GLY A 102 -28.79 26.24 -9.87
CA GLY A 102 -30.22 26.60 -9.82
C GLY A 102 -30.91 26.44 -11.17
N LEU A 103 -30.31 26.96 -12.23
CA LEU A 103 -30.78 26.78 -13.60
C LEU A 103 -30.78 25.35 -14.04
N SER A 104 -29.66 24.64 -13.79
CA SER A 104 -29.53 23.24 -14.16
C SER A 104 -30.59 22.34 -13.52
N ARG A 105 -30.97 22.63 -12.27
CA ARG A 105 -32.05 21.91 -11.57
C ARG A 105 -33.43 22.26 -12.17
N LYS A 106 -33.71 23.54 -12.39
CA LYS A 106 -35.00 23.99 -12.97
C LYS A 106 -35.21 23.40 -14.36
N LEU A 107 -34.16 23.33 -15.16
CA LEU A 107 -34.23 22.90 -16.55
C LEU A 107 -33.96 21.36 -16.70
N ASN A 108 -33.76 20.63 -15.60
CA ASN A 108 -33.34 19.23 -15.59
C ASN A 108 -32.11 18.98 -16.51
N PHE A 109 -31.19 19.93 -16.53
CA PHE A 109 -30.03 19.89 -17.42
C PHE A 109 -28.83 19.23 -16.72
N LYS A 110 -28.75 17.92 -16.82
CA LYS A 110 -27.77 17.07 -16.11
C LYS A 110 -26.31 17.44 -16.40
N LYS A 111 -25.99 17.84 -17.64
CA LYS A 111 -24.61 18.15 -18.04
C LYS A 111 -24.03 19.32 -17.22
N ALA A 112 -24.71 20.44 -17.21
CA ALA A 112 -24.26 21.61 -16.45
C ALA A 112 -24.30 21.35 -14.93
N ALA A 113 -25.31 20.59 -14.44
CA ALA A 113 -25.38 20.19 -13.03
C ALA A 113 -24.16 19.38 -12.61
N ALA A 114 -23.74 18.39 -13.41
CA ALA A 114 -22.58 17.56 -13.10
C ALA A 114 -21.29 18.38 -13.02
N VAL A 115 -21.06 19.28 -13.97
CA VAL A 115 -19.89 20.20 -13.96
C VAL A 115 -19.89 21.08 -12.72
N CYS A 116 -21.06 21.66 -12.37
CA CYS A 116 -21.19 22.49 -11.17
C CYS A 116 -20.91 21.71 -9.89
N LEU A 117 -21.32 20.45 -9.81
CA LEU A 117 -21.05 19.57 -8.66
C LEU A 117 -19.57 19.23 -8.53
N VAL A 118 -18.87 18.95 -9.63
CA VAL A 118 -17.42 18.73 -9.63
C VAL A 118 -16.69 19.98 -9.17
N TRP A 119 -17.08 21.16 -9.71
CA TRP A 119 -16.46 22.42 -9.34
C TRP A 119 -16.57 22.73 -7.84
N ILE A 120 -17.78 22.59 -7.27
CA ILE A 120 -18.00 22.86 -5.84
C ILE A 120 -17.26 21.85 -4.96
N GLY A 121 -17.14 20.59 -5.39
CA GLY A 121 -16.29 19.60 -4.75
C GLY A 121 -14.84 20.07 -4.68
N GLY A 122 -14.29 20.57 -5.80
CA GLY A 122 -12.96 21.18 -5.86
C GLY A 122 -12.81 22.45 -5.01
N TYR A 123 -13.87 23.23 -4.85
CA TYR A 123 -13.90 24.38 -3.94
C TYR A 123 -13.80 23.95 -2.47
N TYR A 124 -14.63 23.00 -2.02
CA TYR A 124 -14.57 22.49 -0.65
C TYR A 124 -13.24 21.80 -0.34
N LYS A 125 -12.65 21.13 -1.32
CA LYS A 125 -11.27 20.62 -1.22
C LYS A 125 -10.28 21.74 -0.88
N SER A 126 -10.37 22.89 -1.55
CA SER A 126 -9.48 24.02 -1.28
C SER A 126 -9.69 24.65 0.10
N LEU A 127 -10.85 24.42 0.72
CA LEU A 127 -11.17 24.81 2.10
C LEU A 127 -10.80 23.75 3.15
N GLN A 128 -10.12 22.68 2.76
CA GLN A 128 -9.78 21.55 3.61
C GLN A 128 -11.02 20.90 4.30
N LYS A 129 -12.16 20.85 3.59
CA LYS A 129 -13.40 20.20 4.01
C LYS A 129 -13.66 18.94 3.19
N PRO A 130 -12.96 17.82 3.51
CA PRO A 130 -12.96 16.61 2.68
C PRO A 130 -14.35 15.96 2.56
N ASP A 131 -15.13 15.90 3.65
CA ASP A 131 -16.43 15.24 3.65
C ASP A 131 -17.41 15.94 2.72
N SER A 132 -17.43 17.29 2.74
CA SER A 132 -18.25 18.07 1.83
C SER A 132 -17.77 17.91 0.38
N ALA A 133 -16.46 17.88 0.14
CA ALA A 133 -15.90 17.68 -1.18
C ALA A 133 -16.31 16.32 -1.76
N LEU A 134 -16.17 15.24 -0.98
CA LEU A 134 -16.56 13.89 -1.36
C LEU A 134 -18.05 13.78 -1.67
N LEU A 135 -18.92 14.38 -0.83
CA LEU A 135 -20.36 14.38 -1.05
C LEU A 135 -20.75 14.98 -2.42
N TYR A 136 -20.15 16.10 -2.79
CA TYR A 136 -20.43 16.72 -4.08
C TYR A 136 -19.84 15.96 -5.27
N LEU A 137 -18.65 15.36 -5.11
CA LEU A 137 -18.05 14.52 -6.15
C LEU A 137 -18.87 13.24 -6.37
N ASP A 138 -19.34 12.59 -5.31
CA ASP A 138 -20.24 11.43 -5.41
C ASP A 138 -21.58 11.81 -6.06
N SER A 139 -22.13 12.99 -5.74
CA SER A 139 -23.31 13.51 -6.41
C SER A 139 -23.08 13.73 -7.91
N ALA A 140 -21.90 14.21 -8.30
CA ALA A 140 -21.54 14.38 -9.71
C ALA A 140 -21.46 13.03 -10.44
N ILE A 141 -20.85 12.03 -9.81
CA ILE A 141 -20.75 10.65 -10.35
C ILE A 141 -22.16 10.07 -10.54
N LEU A 142 -23.05 10.26 -9.55
CA LEU A 142 -24.42 9.78 -9.62
C LEU A 142 -25.20 10.42 -10.77
N VAL A 143 -25.08 11.75 -10.96
CA VAL A 143 -25.76 12.50 -12.04
C VAL A 143 -25.30 12.03 -13.42
N THR A 144 -24.02 11.66 -13.58
CA THR A 144 -23.49 11.15 -14.85
C THR A 144 -23.94 9.71 -15.15
N GLY A 145 -24.35 8.95 -14.14
CA GLY A 145 -24.80 7.55 -14.29
C GLY A 145 -23.73 6.66 -14.95
N ASN A 146 -24.17 5.57 -15.55
CA ASN A 146 -23.30 4.62 -16.28
C ASN A 146 -23.34 4.82 -17.80
N SER A 147 -23.74 5.99 -18.27
CA SER A 147 -23.78 6.27 -19.70
C SER A 147 -22.36 6.26 -20.31
N ASP A 148 -22.26 5.63 -21.49
CA ASP A 148 -21.02 5.58 -22.29
C ASP A 148 -20.88 6.80 -23.24
N GLU A 149 -21.85 7.70 -23.26
CA GLU A 149 -21.75 8.95 -24.00
C GLU A 149 -20.53 9.76 -23.55
N GLN A 150 -19.96 10.52 -24.48
CA GLN A 150 -18.69 11.22 -24.24
C GLN A 150 -18.72 12.17 -23.03
N TRP A 151 -19.78 12.99 -22.91
CA TRP A 151 -19.80 14.00 -21.83
C TRP A 151 -19.99 13.41 -20.43
N PRO A 152 -20.93 12.45 -20.18
CA PRO A 152 -21.06 11.86 -18.86
C PRO A 152 -19.81 11.09 -18.47
N ARG A 153 -19.26 10.32 -19.39
CA ARG A 153 -18.05 9.53 -19.19
C ARG A 153 -16.86 10.41 -18.81
N ARG A 154 -16.63 11.52 -19.54
CA ARG A 154 -15.53 12.46 -19.28
C ARG A 154 -15.70 13.19 -17.94
N THR A 155 -16.90 13.64 -17.60
CA THR A 155 -17.20 14.31 -16.34
C THR A 155 -17.07 13.35 -15.17
N ARG A 156 -17.55 12.12 -15.33
CA ARG A 156 -17.40 11.04 -14.34
C ARG A 156 -15.93 10.71 -14.08
N ALA A 157 -15.13 10.59 -15.15
CA ALA A 157 -13.70 10.34 -15.04
C ALA A 157 -13.00 11.42 -14.21
N PHE A 158 -13.34 12.69 -14.44
CA PHE A 158 -12.76 13.80 -13.71
C PHE A 158 -13.23 13.86 -12.26
N ALA A 159 -14.50 13.59 -11.98
CA ALA A 159 -15.02 13.49 -10.62
C ALA A 159 -14.34 12.37 -9.83
N LEU A 160 -14.20 11.18 -10.44
CA LEU A 160 -13.47 10.04 -9.86
C LEU A 160 -12.01 10.38 -9.59
N PHE A 161 -11.33 11.04 -10.51
CA PHE A 161 -9.95 11.50 -10.31
C PHE A 161 -9.83 12.46 -9.12
N GLN A 162 -10.74 13.44 -8.99
CA GLN A 162 -10.74 14.36 -7.85
C GLN A 162 -11.03 13.63 -6.53
N LYS A 163 -11.95 12.65 -6.54
CA LYS A 163 -12.25 11.78 -5.40
C LYS A 163 -11.05 10.93 -5.01
N ALA A 164 -10.39 10.32 -5.99
CA ALA A 164 -9.16 9.55 -5.77
C ALA A 164 -8.08 10.41 -5.09
N LEU A 165 -7.90 11.63 -5.56
CA LEU A 165 -6.93 12.57 -4.98
C LEU A 165 -7.28 12.94 -3.53
N MET A 166 -8.58 13.06 -3.19
CA MET A 166 -9.02 13.27 -1.81
C MET A 166 -8.70 12.05 -0.93
N ASN A 167 -9.08 10.86 -1.40
CA ASN A 167 -8.78 9.62 -0.70
C ASN A 167 -7.26 9.41 -0.49
N GLU A 168 -6.45 9.74 -1.51
CA GLU A 168 -4.99 9.69 -1.41
C GLU A 168 -4.47 10.61 -0.30
N THR A 169 -4.95 11.86 -0.25
CA THR A 169 -4.51 12.84 0.78
C THR A 169 -4.91 12.45 2.19
N GLN A 170 -6.01 11.70 2.34
CA GLN A 170 -6.44 11.14 3.62
C GLN A 170 -5.72 9.84 4.01
N GLY A 171 -4.92 9.28 3.09
CA GLY A 171 -4.24 7.99 3.28
C GLY A 171 -5.13 6.77 3.04
N ASN A 172 -6.31 6.96 2.46
CA ASN A 172 -7.24 5.90 2.05
C ASN A 172 -6.78 5.32 0.70
N TYR A 173 -5.59 4.73 0.66
CA TYR A 173 -4.90 4.37 -0.58
C TYR A 173 -5.68 3.38 -1.46
N TYR A 174 -6.40 2.42 -0.86
CA TYR A 174 -7.19 1.45 -1.64
C TYR A 174 -8.40 2.09 -2.31
N SER A 175 -9.11 2.95 -1.59
CA SER A 175 -10.21 3.73 -2.18
C SER A 175 -9.68 4.61 -3.31
N ALA A 176 -8.51 5.24 -3.09
CA ALA A 176 -7.87 6.05 -4.12
C ALA A 176 -7.48 5.23 -5.36
N LEU A 177 -6.90 4.02 -5.18
CA LEU A 177 -6.58 3.12 -6.29
C LEU A 177 -7.83 2.76 -7.10
N ASN A 178 -8.91 2.36 -6.43
CA ASN A 178 -10.17 2.01 -7.08
C ASN A 178 -10.73 3.18 -7.89
N ASP A 179 -10.75 4.38 -7.29
CA ASP A 179 -11.25 5.58 -7.96
C ASP A 179 -10.34 5.98 -9.14
N TYR A 180 -9.00 5.85 -9.03
CA TYR A 180 -8.08 6.09 -10.13
C TYR A 180 -8.24 5.08 -11.27
N PHE A 181 -8.41 3.79 -10.98
CA PHE A 181 -8.71 2.79 -12.02
C PHE A 181 -10.06 3.05 -12.68
N ALA A 182 -11.08 3.42 -11.89
CA ALA A 182 -12.37 3.79 -12.44
C ALA A 182 -12.26 5.05 -13.32
N ALA A 183 -11.48 6.05 -12.92
CA ALA A 183 -11.21 7.23 -13.74
C ALA A 183 -10.52 6.86 -15.05
N LEU A 184 -9.49 6.00 -14.98
CA LEU A 184 -8.74 5.55 -16.15
C LEU A 184 -9.63 4.83 -17.17
N LYS A 185 -10.55 3.97 -16.70
CA LYS A 185 -11.54 3.28 -17.54
C LYS A 185 -12.49 4.25 -18.26
N ASN A 186 -12.74 5.41 -17.65
CA ASN A 186 -13.66 6.41 -18.18
C ASN A 186 -12.97 7.48 -19.06
N TYR A 187 -11.64 7.60 -19.07
CA TYR A 187 -10.93 8.47 -20.01
C TYR A 187 -10.92 7.90 -21.42
N ASP A 188 -10.95 8.77 -22.42
CA ASP A 188 -10.79 8.37 -23.80
C ASP A 188 -9.36 7.88 -24.09
N ALA A 189 -9.20 6.97 -25.05
CA ALA A 189 -7.88 6.47 -25.44
C ALA A 189 -6.93 7.59 -25.91
N GLY A 190 -7.48 8.69 -26.43
CA GLY A 190 -6.74 9.89 -26.83
C GLY A 190 -6.40 10.85 -25.69
N ASP A 191 -6.98 10.69 -24.50
CA ASP A 191 -6.72 11.57 -23.34
C ASP A 191 -5.37 11.20 -22.66
N LEU A 192 -4.31 11.07 -23.46
CA LEU A 192 -2.99 10.62 -23.01
C LEU A 192 -2.44 11.44 -21.84
N TYR A 193 -2.66 12.76 -21.83
CA TYR A 193 -2.21 13.62 -20.73
C TYR A 193 -2.80 13.20 -19.39
N LYS A 194 -4.11 12.92 -19.36
CA LYS A 194 -4.81 12.49 -18.14
C LYS A 194 -4.41 11.09 -17.73
N GLN A 195 -4.24 10.17 -18.69
CA GLN A 195 -3.73 8.82 -18.43
C GLN A 195 -2.35 8.86 -17.77
N LYS A 196 -1.43 9.69 -18.30
CA LYS A 196 -0.10 9.89 -17.70
C LYS A 196 -0.19 10.30 -16.24
N ILE A 197 -1.04 11.30 -15.92
CA ILE A 197 -1.20 11.77 -14.53
C ILE A 197 -1.71 10.65 -13.64
N VAL A 198 -2.72 9.89 -14.08
CA VAL A 198 -3.24 8.76 -13.31
C VAL A 198 -2.15 7.70 -13.07
N PHE A 199 -1.35 7.36 -14.08
CA PHE A 199 -0.26 6.39 -13.92
C PHE A 199 0.77 6.87 -12.89
N ILE A 200 1.15 8.14 -12.89
CA ILE A 200 2.05 8.70 -11.86
C ILE A 200 1.43 8.60 -10.47
N ARG A 201 0.13 8.86 -10.31
CA ARG A 201 -0.57 8.74 -9.03
C ARG A 201 -0.65 7.30 -8.55
N LEU A 202 -1.00 6.37 -9.44
CA LEU A 202 -0.99 4.94 -9.12
C LEU A 202 0.40 4.48 -8.68
N ALA A 203 1.45 4.88 -9.41
CA ALA A 203 2.83 4.57 -9.07
C ALA A 203 3.19 5.09 -7.67
N SER A 204 2.88 6.36 -7.37
CA SER A 204 3.13 6.97 -6.06
C SER A 204 2.39 6.26 -4.91
N ILE A 205 1.14 5.84 -5.13
CA ILE A 205 0.41 5.07 -4.12
C ILE A 205 1.05 3.70 -3.90
N TYR A 206 1.40 2.97 -4.97
CA TYR A 206 2.05 1.68 -4.84
C TYR A 206 3.41 1.77 -4.15
N GLU A 207 4.16 2.86 -4.35
CA GLU A 207 5.39 3.14 -3.63
C GLU A 207 5.13 3.32 -2.12
N LYS A 208 4.09 4.09 -1.74
CA LYS A 208 3.66 4.26 -0.35
C LYS A 208 3.17 2.95 0.29
N LEU A 209 2.66 2.03 -0.52
CA LEU A 209 2.24 0.69 -0.10
C LEU A 209 3.38 -0.34 -0.15
N PHE A 210 4.62 0.11 -0.36
CA PHE A 210 5.83 -0.74 -0.47
C PHE A 210 5.74 -1.79 -1.60
N ASN A 211 4.93 -1.51 -2.64
CA ASN A 211 4.85 -2.33 -3.84
C ASN A 211 5.71 -1.74 -4.96
N ASP A 212 7.01 -1.84 -4.80
CA ASP A 212 7.96 -1.27 -5.76
C ASP A 212 7.78 -1.85 -7.18
N GLY A 213 7.34 -3.11 -7.30
CA GLY A 213 7.11 -3.74 -8.61
C GLY A 213 6.02 -3.02 -9.39
N LYS A 214 4.87 -2.81 -8.76
CA LYS A 214 3.76 -2.07 -9.35
C LYS A 214 4.07 -0.59 -9.52
N ALA A 215 4.79 0.02 -8.59
CA ALA A 215 5.23 1.40 -8.72
C ALA A 215 6.08 1.60 -9.98
N LEU A 216 7.08 0.75 -10.20
CA LEU A 216 7.92 0.79 -11.39
C LEU A 216 7.13 0.53 -12.69
N GLU A 217 6.18 -0.39 -12.67
CA GLU A 217 5.30 -0.67 -13.80
C GLU A 217 4.54 0.60 -14.23
N TYR A 218 3.89 1.28 -13.28
CA TYR A 218 3.10 2.48 -13.59
C TYR A 218 3.95 3.71 -13.89
N TYR A 219 5.13 3.88 -13.28
CA TYR A 219 6.05 4.95 -13.67
C TYR A 219 6.56 4.75 -15.11
N ASN A 220 6.87 3.52 -15.50
CA ASN A 220 7.26 3.23 -16.89
C ASN A 220 6.09 3.46 -17.85
N ALA A 221 4.87 3.04 -17.50
CA ALA A 221 3.68 3.35 -18.30
C ALA A 221 3.49 4.87 -18.48
N ALA A 222 3.73 5.67 -17.44
CA ALA A 222 3.69 7.12 -17.54
C ALA A 222 4.75 7.69 -18.49
N LEU A 223 5.97 7.15 -18.46
CA LEU A 223 7.04 7.52 -19.38
C LEU A 223 6.70 7.17 -20.84
N ASP A 224 6.13 5.99 -21.08
CA ASP A 224 5.74 5.56 -22.42
C ASP A 224 4.62 6.44 -22.99
N VAL A 225 3.67 6.83 -22.16
CA VAL A 225 2.64 7.81 -22.56
C VAL A 225 3.27 9.17 -22.82
N LEU A 226 4.20 9.63 -21.99
CA LEU A 226 4.87 10.93 -22.16
C LEU A 226 5.65 11.00 -23.49
N ARG A 227 6.36 9.94 -23.86
CA ARG A 227 7.07 9.84 -25.15
C ARG A 227 6.16 10.02 -26.35
N LYS A 228 4.90 9.60 -26.28
CA LYS A 228 3.92 9.80 -27.36
C LYS A 228 3.60 11.26 -27.64
N PHE A 229 3.73 12.15 -26.62
CA PHE A 229 3.52 13.60 -26.84
C PHE A 229 4.78 14.35 -27.24
N THR A 230 5.92 14.02 -26.59
CA THR A 230 7.12 14.86 -26.63
C THR A 230 8.18 14.32 -27.57
N GLY A 231 8.02 13.05 -28.03
CA GLY A 231 9.09 12.32 -28.67
C GLY A 231 10.29 12.19 -27.72
N ASP A 232 11.50 12.24 -28.29
CA ASP A 232 12.76 12.16 -27.52
C ASP A 232 13.30 13.54 -27.09
N LYS A 233 12.47 14.58 -27.11
CA LYS A 233 12.91 15.93 -26.68
C LYS A 233 13.16 15.95 -25.17
N PRO A 234 14.18 16.69 -24.68
CA PRO A 234 14.40 16.91 -23.27
C PRO A 234 13.13 17.39 -22.57
N ASN A 235 12.74 16.68 -21.48
CA ASN A 235 11.49 16.94 -20.80
C ASN A 235 11.66 16.78 -19.29
N ILE A 236 11.42 17.87 -18.57
CA ILE A 236 11.52 17.92 -17.10
C ILE A 236 10.54 16.96 -16.40
N GLU A 237 9.38 16.68 -17.01
CA GLU A 237 8.45 15.70 -16.43
C GLU A 237 9.02 14.29 -16.50
N ALA A 238 9.69 13.94 -17.62
CA ALA A 238 10.39 12.67 -17.74
C ALA A 238 11.51 12.56 -16.71
N ALA A 239 12.29 13.64 -16.53
CA ALA A 239 13.32 13.71 -15.50
C ALA A 239 12.74 13.45 -14.11
N GLY A 240 11.59 14.03 -13.78
CA GLY A 240 10.89 13.81 -12.52
C GLY A 240 10.47 12.36 -12.31
N ILE A 241 9.84 11.74 -13.31
CA ILE A 241 9.41 10.32 -13.22
C ILE A 241 10.64 9.41 -13.05
N ILE A 242 11.72 9.65 -13.83
CA ILE A 242 12.94 8.85 -13.72
C ILE A 242 13.60 9.05 -12.35
N THR A 243 13.48 10.25 -11.73
CA THR A 243 13.97 10.50 -10.37
C THR A 243 13.23 9.63 -9.35
N SER A 244 11.92 9.47 -9.46
CA SER A 244 11.17 8.54 -8.58
C SER A 244 11.59 7.09 -8.81
N ILE A 245 11.76 6.67 -10.04
CA ILE A 245 12.28 5.31 -10.37
C ILE A 245 13.67 5.12 -9.74
N ALA A 246 14.54 6.12 -9.84
CA ALA A 246 15.88 6.08 -9.26
C ALA A 246 15.84 5.99 -7.73
N GLY A 247 14.90 6.69 -7.09
CA GLY A 247 14.65 6.59 -5.64
C GLY A 247 14.30 5.18 -5.21
N ILE A 248 13.39 4.50 -5.93
CA ILE A 248 13.02 3.11 -5.65
C ILE A 248 14.24 2.19 -5.75
N TYR A 249 15.08 2.34 -6.77
CA TYR A 249 16.30 1.54 -6.88
C TYR A 249 17.30 1.85 -5.77
N PHE A 250 17.45 3.12 -5.39
CA PHE A 250 18.31 3.52 -4.28
C PHE A 250 17.86 2.89 -2.95
N ASP A 251 16.57 2.92 -2.66
CA ASP A 251 15.99 2.33 -1.44
C ASP A 251 16.14 0.81 -1.39
N ARG A 252 16.16 0.16 -2.55
CA ARG A 252 16.50 -1.27 -2.69
C ARG A 252 17.99 -1.55 -2.51
N GLY A 253 18.82 -0.51 -2.47
CA GLY A 253 20.28 -0.65 -2.44
C GLY A 253 20.92 -0.93 -3.80
N ASP A 254 20.17 -0.82 -4.88
CA ASP A 254 20.65 -1.01 -6.26
C ASP A 254 21.30 0.29 -6.77
N VAL A 255 22.50 0.56 -6.30
CA VAL A 255 23.27 1.78 -6.64
C VAL A 255 23.57 1.84 -8.13
N GLU A 256 23.78 0.72 -8.79
CA GLU A 256 24.07 0.65 -10.22
C GLU A 256 22.90 1.16 -11.07
N LYS A 257 21.69 0.65 -10.83
CA LYS A 257 20.48 1.12 -11.51
C LYS A 257 20.16 2.55 -11.16
N THR A 258 20.37 2.94 -9.89
CA THR A 258 20.22 4.35 -9.49
C THR A 258 21.13 5.26 -10.30
N ARG A 259 22.41 4.91 -10.46
CA ARG A 259 23.38 5.67 -11.26
C ARG A 259 22.98 5.73 -12.74
N SER A 260 22.52 4.61 -13.29
CA SER A 260 21.98 4.56 -14.66
C SER A 260 20.83 5.53 -14.86
N CYS A 261 19.89 5.58 -13.90
CA CYS A 261 18.78 6.53 -13.92
C CYS A 261 19.28 7.99 -13.82
N LEU A 262 20.23 8.28 -12.93
CA LEU A 262 20.82 9.62 -12.81
C LEU A 262 21.48 10.07 -14.13
N GLY A 263 22.17 9.17 -14.83
CA GLY A 263 22.74 9.43 -16.15
C GLY A 263 21.69 9.75 -17.23
N ARG A 264 20.50 9.16 -17.11
CA ARG A 264 19.37 9.47 -18.00
C ARG A 264 18.66 10.79 -17.68
N ILE A 265 18.70 11.23 -16.42
CA ILE A 265 18.06 12.47 -15.98
C ILE A 265 18.87 13.69 -16.41
N ALA A 266 20.21 13.65 -16.31
CA ALA A 266 21.08 14.78 -16.58
C ALA A 266 20.81 15.50 -17.92
N PRO A 267 20.70 14.81 -19.07
CA PRO A 267 20.41 15.44 -20.35
C PRO A 267 18.98 15.96 -20.52
N LEU A 268 18.06 15.59 -19.62
CA LEU A 268 16.66 16.01 -19.67
C LEU A 268 16.43 17.31 -18.90
N MET A 269 17.40 17.76 -18.11
CA MET A 269 17.28 18.98 -17.31
C MET A 269 17.83 20.19 -18.09
N PRO A 270 17.04 21.25 -18.25
CA PRO A 270 17.52 22.48 -18.87
C PRO A 270 18.51 23.21 -17.95
N ASP A 271 19.58 23.73 -18.54
CA ASP A 271 20.68 24.41 -17.81
C ASP A 271 20.23 25.66 -17.01
N THR A 272 19.09 26.25 -17.40
CA THR A 272 18.62 27.54 -16.88
C THR A 272 17.43 27.42 -15.93
N MET A 273 16.89 26.21 -15.72
CA MET A 273 15.65 26.02 -14.95
C MET A 273 15.91 25.52 -13.54
N GLU A 274 15.71 26.39 -12.57
CA GLU A 274 15.66 26.01 -11.14
C GLU A 274 14.33 25.33 -10.83
N THR A 275 14.34 23.99 -10.73
CA THR A 275 13.15 23.20 -10.46
C THR A 275 13.34 22.29 -9.24
N LEU A 276 12.21 21.94 -8.60
CA LEU A 276 12.22 20.95 -7.51
C LEU A 276 12.76 19.59 -7.96
N VAL A 277 12.60 19.24 -9.25
CA VAL A 277 13.16 18.02 -9.84
C VAL A 277 14.68 18.07 -9.82
N SER A 278 15.28 19.24 -10.10
CA SER A 278 16.72 19.44 -10.00
C SER A 278 17.22 19.23 -8.57
N GLY A 279 16.49 19.76 -7.58
CA GLY A 279 16.80 19.53 -6.16
C GLY A 279 16.78 18.05 -5.78
N ALA A 280 15.74 17.32 -6.19
CA ALA A 280 15.61 15.89 -5.94
C ALA A 280 16.72 15.07 -6.63
N TYR A 281 17.06 15.41 -7.87
CA TYR A 281 18.16 14.81 -8.60
C TYR A 281 19.50 14.98 -7.85
N TYR A 282 19.84 16.23 -7.46
CA TYR A 282 21.09 16.48 -6.76
C TYR A 282 21.14 15.82 -5.39
N ARG A 283 20.02 15.76 -4.67
CA ARG A 283 19.95 15.02 -3.42
C ARG A 283 20.29 13.54 -3.63
N LEU A 284 19.63 12.90 -4.60
CA LEU A 284 19.86 11.48 -4.88
C LEU A 284 21.28 11.21 -5.37
N ALA A 285 21.85 12.11 -6.19
CA ALA A 285 23.25 12.02 -6.61
C ALA A 285 24.21 12.14 -5.41
N GLY A 286 23.89 13.01 -4.45
CA GLY A 286 24.63 13.14 -3.19
C GLY A 286 24.57 11.89 -2.34
N GLN A 287 23.40 11.30 -2.20
CA GLN A 287 23.21 10.04 -1.47
C GLN A 287 23.95 8.86 -2.11
N VAL A 288 23.94 8.76 -3.45
CA VAL A 288 24.73 7.79 -4.18
C VAL A 288 26.23 8.00 -3.94
N ALA A 289 26.71 9.26 -4.03
CA ALA A 289 28.11 9.58 -3.76
C ALA A 289 28.53 9.21 -2.34
N LEU A 290 27.64 9.43 -1.35
CA LEU A 290 27.89 9.02 0.04
C LEU A 290 28.01 7.51 0.17
N LYS A 291 27.14 6.75 -0.47
CA LYS A 291 27.21 5.28 -0.52
C LYS A 291 28.50 4.76 -1.15
N GLU A 292 29.08 5.54 -2.08
CA GLU A 292 30.35 5.23 -2.73
C GLU A 292 31.57 5.75 -1.95
N ASN A 293 31.37 6.29 -0.74
CA ASN A 293 32.39 6.94 0.08
C ASN A 293 33.07 8.15 -0.60
N LYS A 294 32.42 8.79 -1.57
CA LYS A 294 32.86 10.00 -2.26
C LYS A 294 32.33 11.24 -1.53
N THR A 295 32.82 11.48 -0.32
CA THR A 295 32.26 12.48 0.60
C THR A 295 32.27 13.91 0.03
N ASP A 296 33.33 14.33 -0.68
CA ASP A 296 33.38 15.67 -1.29
C ASP A 296 32.33 15.84 -2.39
N SER A 297 32.17 14.85 -3.24
CA SER A 297 31.08 14.83 -4.25
C SER A 297 29.72 14.85 -3.61
N ALA A 298 29.51 14.09 -2.52
CA ALA A 298 28.26 14.07 -1.78
C ALA A 298 27.93 15.46 -1.21
N ILE A 299 28.88 16.12 -0.57
CA ILE A 299 28.72 17.49 -0.06
C ILE A 299 28.36 18.45 -1.21
N PHE A 300 29.09 18.38 -2.32
CA PHE A 300 28.84 19.23 -3.47
C PHE A 300 27.40 19.06 -3.99
N PHE A 301 26.94 17.83 -4.21
CA PHE A 301 25.61 17.57 -4.72
C PHE A 301 24.52 17.95 -3.72
N LEU A 302 24.67 17.59 -2.45
CA LEU A 302 23.69 17.90 -1.41
C LEU A 302 23.58 19.41 -1.16
N THR A 303 24.71 20.13 -1.12
CA THR A 303 24.68 21.58 -1.02
C THR A 303 24.05 22.24 -2.23
N ARG A 304 24.27 21.66 -3.43
CA ARG A 304 23.61 22.13 -4.64
C ARG A 304 22.11 21.86 -4.59
N ALA A 305 21.68 20.73 -4.04
CA ALA A 305 20.27 20.40 -3.86
C ALA A 305 19.52 21.48 -3.04
N LEU A 306 20.13 21.98 -1.95
CA LEU A 306 19.51 23.01 -1.10
C LEU A 306 19.20 24.31 -1.85
N LYS A 307 19.97 24.66 -2.89
CA LYS A 307 19.73 25.89 -3.67
C LYS A 307 18.40 25.91 -4.41
N TYR A 308 17.81 24.75 -4.63
CA TYR A 308 16.52 24.62 -5.34
C TYR A 308 15.31 24.66 -4.42
N TYR A 309 15.52 24.79 -3.10
CA TYR A 309 14.43 24.84 -2.11
C TYR A 309 14.39 26.19 -1.43
N ASP A 310 13.18 26.75 -1.37
CA ASP A 310 12.92 28.06 -0.76
C ASP A 310 12.59 27.89 0.72
N TYR A 311 13.42 28.38 1.59
CA TYR A 311 13.26 28.33 3.06
C TYR A 311 12.05 29.13 3.58
N THR A 312 11.45 29.96 2.76
CA THR A 312 10.22 30.69 3.13
C THR A 312 8.94 29.89 2.89
N ARG A 313 9.03 28.79 2.15
CA ARG A 313 7.88 27.96 1.77
C ARG A 313 7.74 26.75 2.68
N PRO A 314 6.64 26.66 3.46
CA PRO A 314 6.42 25.51 4.36
C PRO A 314 6.46 24.16 3.65
N MET A 315 6.05 24.12 2.39
CA MET A 315 6.04 22.89 1.57
C MET A 315 7.45 22.38 1.15
N HIS A 316 8.50 23.16 1.38
CA HIS A 316 9.88 22.75 1.11
C HIS A 316 10.62 22.29 2.38
N MET A 317 10.04 22.53 3.56
CA MET A 317 10.72 22.27 4.85
C MET A 317 11.02 20.80 5.08
N ASP A 318 10.17 19.92 4.61
CA ASP A 318 10.37 18.48 4.68
C ASP A 318 11.64 18.06 3.92
N VAL A 319 11.77 18.49 2.67
CA VAL A 319 12.93 18.14 1.85
C VAL A 319 14.20 18.82 2.34
N ILE A 320 14.12 20.08 2.75
CA ILE A 320 15.26 20.80 3.35
C ILE A 320 15.77 20.04 4.57
N SER A 321 14.88 19.64 5.49
CA SER A 321 15.25 18.86 6.66
C SER A 321 15.97 17.57 6.27
N ALA A 322 15.46 16.86 5.27
CA ALA A 322 16.03 15.60 4.83
C ALA A 322 17.40 15.77 4.13
N VAL A 323 17.57 16.81 3.29
CA VAL A 323 18.88 17.12 2.67
C VAL A 323 19.90 17.53 3.73
N CYS A 324 19.50 18.32 4.72
CA CYS A 324 20.36 18.68 5.84
C CYS A 324 20.75 17.45 6.67
N ALA A 325 19.84 16.50 6.91
CA ALA A 325 20.17 15.22 7.56
C ALA A 325 21.19 14.39 6.76
N ASP A 326 21.04 14.32 5.43
CA ASP A 326 22.03 13.69 4.55
C ASP A 326 23.41 14.42 4.64
N LEU A 327 23.41 15.76 4.75
CA LEU A 327 24.62 16.57 4.94
C LEU A 327 25.28 16.37 6.31
N VAL A 328 24.52 16.13 7.37
CA VAL A 328 25.06 15.73 8.68
C VAL A 328 25.88 14.46 8.53
N GLN A 329 25.30 13.41 7.97
CA GLN A 329 25.98 12.13 7.78
C GLN A 329 27.24 12.28 6.92
N THR A 330 27.15 13.06 5.85
CA THR A 330 28.28 13.29 4.94
C THR A 330 29.40 14.10 5.62
N SER A 331 29.03 15.11 6.41
CA SER A 331 30.00 15.92 7.17
C SER A 331 30.68 15.08 8.25
N LEU A 332 29.96 14.22 8.94
CA LEU A 332 30.51 13.27 9.90
C LEU A 332 31.46 12.25 9.25
N ALA A 333 31.11 11.77 8.05
CA ALA A 333 31.98 10.88 7.28
C ALA A 333 33.32 11.60 6.89
N LYS A 334 33.26 12.90 6.65
CA LYS A 334 34.44 13.72 6.38
C LYS A 334 35.24 14.13 7.63
N GLY A 335 34.64 13.99 8.82
CA GLY A 335 35.20 14.49 10.07
C GLY A 335 34.94 15.97 10.32
N ASP A 336 34.12 16.63 9.54
CA ASP A 336 33.78 18.05 9.66
C ASP A 336 32.64 18.26 10.67
N LEU A 337 33.00 18.29 11.94
CA LEU A 337 32.06 18.43 13.04
C LEU A 337 31.36 19.81 13.06
N ALA A 338 31.97 20.85 12.51
CA ALA A 338 31.38 22.18 12.48
C ALA A 338 30.22 22.24 11.51
N ASN A 339 30.39 21.77 10.28
CA ASN A 339 29.32 21.68 9.31
C ASN A 339 28.29 20.63 9.71
N ALA A 340 28.68 19.50 10.31
CA ALA A 340 27.75 18.52 10.85
C ALA A 340 26.80 19.15 11.88
N LYS A 341 27.32 19.98 12.80
CA LYS A 341 26.48 20.71 13.76
C LYS A 341 25.54 21.69 13.07
N LYS A 342 26.04 22.51 12.16
CA LYS A 342 25.25 23.48 11.41
C LYS A 342 24.05 22.81 10.74
N TYR A 343 24.29 21.73 9.98
CA TYR A 343 23.25 21.04 9.26
C TYR A 343 22.31 20.25 10.20
N ALA A 344 22.76 19.77 11.35
CA ALA A 344 21.93 19.18 12.36
C ALA A 344 20.91 20.19 12.92
N ASP A 345 21.37 21.39 13.26
CA ASP A 345 20.51 22.47 13.75
C ASP A 345 19.49 22.90 12.66
N GLU A 346 19.92 23.05 11.41
CA GLU A 346 19.06 23.37 10.26
C GLU A 346 18.05 22.25 9.98
N SER A 347 18.47 20.99 10.06
CA SER A 347 17.58 19.84 9.83
C SER A 347 16.45 19.79 10.86
N ILE A 348 16.77 19.99 12.15
CA ILE A 348 15.77 20.05 13.21
C ILE A 348 14.82 21.24 13.02
N ALA A 349 15.35 22.43 12.71
CA ALA A 349 14.54 23.62 12.49
C ALA A 349 13.55 23.42 11.34
N ALA A 350 14.02 22.92 10.21
CA ALA A 350 13.19 22.60 9.06
C ALA A 350 12.20 21.45 9.38
N GLY A 351 12.63 20.42 10.12
CA GLY A 351 11.77 19.33 10.56
C GLY A 351 10.63 19.79 11.46
N HIS A 352 10.87 20.75 12.34
CA HIS A 352 9.81 21.39 13.11
C HIS A 352 8.87 22.23 12.24
N ALA A 353 9.42 23.00 11.30
CA ALA A 353 8.64 23.86 10.41
C ALA A 353 7.79 23.05 9.41
N SER A 354 8.20 21.83 9.07
CA SER A 354 7.40 20.92 8.21
C SER A 354 6.10 20.45 8.87
N GLY A 355 6.04 20.43 10.21
CA GLY A 355 4.94 19.89 10.98
C GLY A 355 4.80 18.36 10.89
N GLN A 356 5.68 17.67 10.18
CA GLN A 356 5.64 16.22 9.97
C GLN A 356 6.51 15.50 10.98
N LYS A 357 5.92 14.56 11.73
CA LYS A 357 6.60 13.86 12.83
C LYS A 357 7.73 12.95 12.37
N ASP A 358 7.55 12.29 11.24
CA ASP A 358 8.55 11.42 10.60
C ASP A 358 9.78 12.18 10.15
N ILE A 359 9.57 13.38 9.61
CA ILE A 359 10.64 14.29 9.20
C ILE A 359 11.50 14.69 10.40
N LEU A 360 10.81 15.16 11.42
CA LEU A 360 11.49 15.56 12.66
C LEU A 360 12.21 14.37 13.31
N ALA A 361 11.65 13.18 13.24
CA ALA A 361 12.31 11.97 13.74
C ALA A 361 13.61 11.69 12.95
N GLY A 362 13.58 11.80 11.62
CA GLY A 362 14.78 11.67 10.78
C GLY A 362 15.87 12.68 11.12
N ALA A 363 15.49 13.95 11.30
CA ALA A 363 16.41 15.02 11.72
C ALA A 363 17.05 14.72 13.10
N LEU A 364 16.24 14.24 14.05
CA LEU A 364 16.72 13.87 15.38
C LEU A 364 17.68 12.68 15.35
N ILE A 365 17.45 11.69 14.48
CA ILE A 365 18.36 10.55 14.29
C ILE A 365 19.71 11.02 13.76
N ALA A 366 19.73 11.86 12.71
CA ALA A 366 20.97 12.42 12.18
C ALA A 366 21.71 13.25 13.21
N THR A 367 20.99 14.04 13.99
CA THR A 367 21.57 14.84 15.08
C THR A 367 22.11 13.98 16.22
N ALA A 368 21.44 12.88 16.54
CA ALA A 368 21.93 11.92 17.54
C ALA A 368 23.27 11.30 17.14
N GLU A 369 23.46 11.03 15.85
CA GLU A 369 24.74 10.53 15.34
C GLU A 369 25.85 11.57 15.49
N TYR A 370 25.55 12.85 15.22
CA TYR A 370 26.46 13.95 15.52
C TYR A 370 26.86 14.00 17.02
N TYR A 371 25.85 13.92 17.93
CA TYR A 371 26.16 13.93 19.38
C TYR A 371 26.94 12.69 19.81
N ASN A 372 26.69 11.55 19.24
CA ASN A 372 27.44 10.34 19.52
C ASN A 372 28.92 10.48 19.09
N ARG A 373 29.17 11.03 17.91
CA ARG A 373 30.54 11.30 17.40
C ARG A 373 31.28 12.34 18.21
N THR A 374 30.57 13.30 18.79
CA THR A 374 31.18 14.34 19.67
C THR A 374 31.29 13.93 21.12
N GLY A 375 30.91 12.70 21.48
CA GLY A 375 30.97 12.18 22.86
C GLY A 375 29.83 12.67 23.78
N ALA A 376 28.87 13.42 23.25
CA ALA A 376 27.72 13.93 24.00
C ALA A 376 26.61 12.86 24.15
N GLN A 377 26.93 11.72 24.76
CA GLN A 377 26.05 10.53 24.82
C GLN A 377 24.66 10.81 25.39
N SER A 378 24.57 11.70 26.41
CA SER A 378 23.27 12.06 26.99
C SER A 378 22.35 12.75 25.98
N LEU A 379 22.89 13.67 25.16
CA LEU A 379 22.15 14.36 24.11
C LEU A 379 21.79 13.41 22.97
N ALA A 380 22.70 12.53 22.61
CA ALA A 380 22.43 11.49 21.61
C ALA A 380 21.25 10.59 22.04
N TYR A 381 21.28 10.14 23.29
CA TYR A 381 20.19 9.33 23.85
C TYR A 381 18.85 10.09 23.88
N GLN A 382 18.85 11.36 24.30
CA GLN A 382 17.63 12.19 24.32
C GLN A 382 17.06 12.38 22.90
N ALA A 383 17.90 12.64 21.91
CA ALA A 383 17.50 12.80 20.52
C ALA A 383 16.92 11.49 19.96
N LEU A 384 17.57 10.36 20.19
CA LEU A 384 17.06 9.04 19.77
C LEU A 384 15.75 8.68 20.46
N ARG A 385 15.66 8.90 21.78
CA ARG A 385 14.41 8.66 22.53
C ARG A 385 13.24 9.47 21.97
N ARG A 386 13.49 10.74 21.67
CA ARG A 386 12.48 11.62 21.06
C ARG A 386 12.09 11.15 19.67
N ALA A 387 13.05 10.75 18.84
CA ALA A 387 12.80 10.18 17.53
C ALA A 387 11.97 8.91 17.61
N THR A 388 12.27 8.01 18.55
CA THR A 388 11.50 6.76 18.76
C THR A 388 10.04 7.07 19.11
N ILE A 389 9.80 7.99 20.04
CA ILE A 389 8.42 8.39 20.41
C ILE A 389 7.66 8.94 19.20
N LEU A 390 8.31 9.75 18.37
CA LEU A 390 7.70 10.28 17.15
C LEU A 390 7.40 9.18 16.15
N ASN A 391 8.34 8.25 15.94
CA ASN A 391 8.17 7.12 15.04
C ASN A 391 7.06 6.18 15.52
N ASP A 392 6.96 5.90 16.81
CA ASP A 392 5.87 5.11 17.38
C ASP A 392 4.51 5.76 17.13
N SER A 393 4.44 7.10 17.27
CA SER A 393 3.23 7.87 16.97
C SER A 393 2.86 7.80 15.47
N VAL A 394 3.85 7.85 14.57
CA VAL A 394 3.64 7.68 13.13
C VAL A 394 3.17 6.26 12.81
N LEU A 395 3.78 5.26 13.43
CA LEU A 395 3.42 3.86 13.26
C LEU A 395 1.99 3.57 13.75
N GLN A 396 1.61 4.12 14.90
CA GLN A 396 0.23 4.01 15.39
C GLN A 396 -0.77 4.64 14.42
N ALA A 397 -0.46 5.82 13.88
CA ALA A 397 -1.31 6.46 12.88
C ALA A 397 -1.38 5.64 11.58
N ALA A 398 -0.27 5.03 11.17
CA ALA A 398 -0.24 4.13 10.01
C ALA A 398 -1.09 2.87 10.25
N ASN A 399 -1.03 2.28 11.44
CA ASN A 399 -1.84 1.12 11.82
C ASN A 399 -3.34 1.43 11.83
N ILE A 400 -3.74 2.61 12.33
CA ILE A 400 -5.13 3.08 12.29
C ILE A 400 -5.58 3.25 10.83
N ARG A 401 -4.75 3.87 9.98
CA ARG A 401 -5.05 4.00 8.54
C ARG A 401 -5.15 2.63 7.86
N GLN A 402 -4.30 1.70 8.24
CA GLN A 402 -4.32 0.33 7.74
C GLN A 402 -5.60 -0.40 8.15
N ALA A 403 -6.05 -0.24 9.40
CA ALA A 403 -7.32 -0.77 9.88
C ALA A 403 -8.52 -0.16 9.13
N ASN A 404 -8.50 1.16 8.89
CA ASN A 404 -9.53 1.85 8.11
C ASN A 404 -9.53 1.38 6.64
N ASN A 405 -8.35 1.19 6.05
CA ASN A 405 -8.23 0.61 4.70
C ASN A 405 -8.79 -0.81 4.64
N LEU A 406 -8.53 -1.62 5.68
CA LEU A 406 -9.09 -2.97 5.79
C LEU A 406 -10.62 -2.95 5.88
N ALA A 407 -11.17 -2.05 6.70
CA ALA A 407 -12.62 -1.88 6.83
C ALA A 407 -13.25 -1.47 5.49
N ALA A 408 -12.61 -0.54 4.76
CA ALA A 408 -13.07 -0.12 3.43
C ALA A 408 -13.02 -1.25 2.40
N LEU A 409 -11.98 -2.09 2.44
CA LEU A 409 -11.87 -3.28 1.59
C LEU A 409 -12.95 -4.30 1.90
N TYR A 410 -13.18 -4.57 3.18
CA TYR A 410 -14.23 -5.48 3.63
C TYR A 410 -15.63 -4.99 3.21
N GLU A 411 -15.89 -3.67 3.36
CA GLU A 411 -17.15 -3.09 2.89
C GLU A 411 -17.29 -3.14 1.37
N ASN A 412 -16.22 -2.90 0.61
CA ASN A 412 -16.24 -3.03 -0.84
C ASN A 412 -16.44 -4.47 -1.29
N ASP A 413 -15.74 -5.42 -0.70
CA ASP A 413 -15.93 -6.85 -0.97
C ASP A 413 -17.37 -7.30 -0.66
N LYS A 414 -17.91 -6.82 0.48
CA LYS A 414 -19.32 -7.07 0.85
C LYS A 414 -20.29 -6.42 -0.14
N LYS A 415 -20.02 -5.21 -0.62
CA LYS A 415 -20.84 -4.53 -1.64
C LYS A 415 -20.73 -5.22 -3.00
N GLU A 416 -19.53 -5.63 -3.42
CA GLU A 416 -19.35 -6.37 -4.67
C GLU A 416 -20.05 -7.73 -4.64
N LYS A 417 -19.96 -8.45 -3.51
CA LYS A 417 -20.70 -9.69 -3.31
C LYS A 417 -22.21 -9.46 -3.31
N ALA A 418 -22.69 -8.41 -2.64
CA ALA A 418 -24.11 -8.06 -2.64
C ALA A 418 -24.59 -7.62 -4.04
N ILE A 419 -23.81 -6.86 -4.78
CA ILE A 419 -24.11 -6.47 -6.16
C ILE A 419 -24.09 -7.71 -7.08
N ALA A 420 -23.10 -8.58 -6.93
CA ALA A 420 -23.01 -9.81 -7.68
C ALA A 420 -24.20 -10.74 -7.39
N GLN A 421 -24.62 -10.79 -6.13
CA GLN A 421 -25.77 -11.56 -5.70
C GLN A 421 -27.08 -10.95 -6.22
N LEU A 422 -27.26 -9.63 -6.13
CA LEU A 422 -28.42 -8.92 -6.71
C LEU A 422 -28.46 -9.07 -8.23
N GLN A 423 -27.32 -9.02 -8.91
CA GLN A 423 -27.25 -9.25 -10.36
C GLN A 423 -27.52 -10.71 -10.73
N ALA A 424 -27.15 -11.64 -9.86
CA ALA A 424 -27.50 -13.05 -10.03
C ALA A 424 -28.99 -13.27 -9.81
N ASP A 425 -29.56 -12.67 -8.76
CA ASP A 425 -31.00 -12.74 -8.45
C ASP A 425 -31.83 -12.05 -9.54
N GLU A 426 -31.40 -10.89 -10.05
CA GLU A 426 -32.06 -10.21 -11.18
C GLU A 426 -32.01 -11.05 -12.48
N ARG A 427 -30.88 -11.73 -12.74
CA ARG A 427 -30.78 -12.68 -13.86
C ARG A 427 -31.70 -13.87 -13.66
N HIS A 428 -31.79 -14.40 -12.43
CA HIS A 428 -32.71 -15.48 -12.10
C HIS A 428 -34.18 -15.06 -12.23
N GLU A 429 -34.53 -13.82 -11.83
CA GLU A 429 -35.87 -13.28 -12.05
C GLU A 429 -36.18 -13.08 -13.55
N LEU A 430 -35.25 -12.54 -14.31
CA LEU A 430 -35.39 -12.37 -15.76
C LEU A 430 -35.49 -13.74 -16.49
N ASP A 431 -34.69 -14.71 -16.03
CA ASP A 431 -34.77 -16.08 -16.56
C ASP A 431 -36.05 -16.77 -16.12
N ALA A 432 -36.55 -16.52 -14.90
CA ALA A 432 -37.86 -17.00 -14.44
C ALA A 432 -39.03 -16.36 -15.22
N ILE A 433 -38.95 -15.07 -15.53
CA ILE A 433 -39.92 -14.36 -16.39
C ILE A 433 -39.86 -14.90 -17.83
N ARG A 434 -38.67 -15.12 -18.39
CA ARG A 434 -38.50 -15.77 -19.69
C ARG A 434 -39.01 -17.19 -19.70
N GLN A 435 -38.77 -17.97 -18.64
CA GLN A 435 -39.31 -19.31 -18.50
C GLN A 435 -40.85 -19.30 -18.37
N ASN A 436 -41.41 -18.33 -17.63
CA ASN A 436 -42.86 -18.17 -17.56
C ASN A 436 -43.49 -17.76 -18.91
N HIS A 437 -42.84 -16.89 -19.67
CA HIS A 437 -43.27 -16.56 -21.03
C HIS A 437 -43.17 -17.76 -21.98
N LEU A 438 -42.06 -18.53 -21.89
CA LEU A 438 -41.89 -19.78 -22.63
C LEU A 438 -42.92 -20.85 -22.21
N LEU A 439 -43.15 -20.96 -20.89
CA LEU A 439 -44.18 -21.86 -20.37
C LEU A 439 -45.60 -21.45 -20.82
N ASN A 440 -45.92 -20.15 -20.83
CA ASN A 440 -47.19 -19.65 -21.35
C ASN A 440 -47.31 -19.88 -22.85
N LEU A 441 -46.23 -19.74 -23.62
CA LEU A 441 -46.22 -20.09 -25.03
C LEU A 441 -46.40 -21.60 -25.26
N ILE A 442 -45.73 -22.43 -24.45
CA ILE A 442 -45.85 -23.88 -24.45
C ILE A 442 -47.27 -24.30 -24.00
N PHE A 443 -47.86 -23.59 -23.02
CA PHE A 443 -49.26 -23.83 -22.60
C PHE A 443 -50.26 -23.50 -23.72
N ILE A 444 -50.02 -22.40 -24.45
CA ILE A 444 -50.85 -22.02 -25.61
C ILE A 444 -50.69 -23.07 -26.74
N ILE A 445 -49.42 -23.50 -26.98
CA ILE A 445 -49.16 -24.58 -27.95
C ILE A 445 -49.69 -25.94 -27.46
N ALA A 446 -49.60 -26.22 -26.13
CA ALA A 446 -50.11 -27.45 -25.54
C ALA A 446 -51.64 -27.54 -25.58
N ILE A 447 -52.36 -26.42 -25.48
CA ILE A 447 -53.82 -26.38 -25.69
C ILE A 447 -54.15 -26.76 -27.16
N VAL A 448 -53.28 -26.39 -28.10
CA VAL A 448 -53.37 -26.74 -29.52
C VAL A 448 -52.94 -28.19 -29.79
N THR A 449 -52.07 -28.72 -28.94
CA THR A 449 -51.46 -30.04 -29.15
C THR A 449 -51.80 -31.08 -28.07
N LEU A 450 -52.97 -30.98 -27.44
CA LEU A 450 -53.42 -31.86 -26.33
C LEU A 450 -53.36 -33.37 -26.67
N ILE A 451 -53.20 -33.73 -27.95
CA ILE A 451 -53.05 -35.10 -28.44
C ILE A 451 -51.56 -35.59 -28.32
N VAL A 452 -50.54 -34.66 -28.16
CA VAL A 452 -49.12 -35.04 -28.11
C VAL A 452 -48.62 -35.14 -26.66
N ILE A 453 -49.47 -34.79 -25.67
CA ILE A 453 -49.10 -34.63 -24.23
C ILE A 453 -48.66 -35.95 -23.56
N GLY A 454 -49.22 -37.10 -24.00
CA GLY A 454 -48.86 -38.39 -23.38
C GLY A 454 -47.38 -38.79 -23.51
N ILE A 455 -46.75 -38.39 -24.59
CA ILE A 455 -45.32 -38.70 -24.86
C ILE A 455 -44.42 -37.66 -24.22
N SER A 456 -44.85 -36.38 -24.19
CA SER A 456 -44.04 -35.28 -23.62
C SER A 456 -43.96 -35.37 -22.07
N LEU A 457 -45.02 -35.80 -21.39
CA LEU A 457 -45.04 -36.00 -19.93
C LEU A 457 -44.03 -37.07 -19.49
N TYR A 458 -43.88 -38.16 -20.23
CA TYR A 458 -42.93 -39.22 -19.89
C TYR A 458 -41.46 -38.77 -20.02
N LEU A 459 -41.19 -37.93 -21.00
CA LEU A 459 -39.82 -37.36 -21.21
C LEU A 459 -39.47 -36.27 -20.21
N ASN A 460 -40.46 -35.53 -19.68
CA ASN A 460 -40.25 -34.44 -18.73
C ASN A 460 -39.92 -34.95 -17.31
N VAL A 461 -40.47 -36.10 -16.90
CA VAL A 461 -40.21 -36.74 -15.60
C VAL A 461 -38.72 -37.17 -15.51
N GLY A 462 -38.14 -37.62 -16.63
CA GLY A 462 -36.72 -38.00 -16.68
C GLY A 462 -35.75 -36.81 -16.50
N LYS A 463 -36.14 -35.63 -17.01
CA LYS A 463 -35.31 -34.39 -16.89
C LYS A 463 -35.31 -33.81 -15.48
N ASN A 464 -36.44 -33.80 -14.81
CA ASN A 464 -36.55 -33.27 -13.45
C ASN A 464 -35.74 -34.08 -12.43
N ARG A 465 -35.67 -35.41 -12.58
CA ARG A 465 -34.83 -36.27 -11.74
C ARG A 465 -33.30 -35.98 -11.90
N LYS A 466 -32.90 -35.56 -13.10
CA LYS A 466 -31.47 -35.16 -13.32
C LYS A 466 -31.14 -33.80 -12.69
N LEU A 467 -32.09 -32.87 -12.75
CA LEU A 467 -31.89 -31.50 -12.20
C LEU A 467 -31.84 -31.49 -10.66
N GLU A 468 -32.68 -32.31 -10.03
CA GLU A 468 -32.66 -32.50 -8.57
C GLU A 468 -31.34 -33.10 -8.08
N ARG A 469 -30.77 -34.03 -8.83
CA ARG A 469 -29.42 -34.55 -8.50
C ARG A 469 -28.31 -33.52 -8.57
N GLN A 470 -28.38 -32.63 -9.53
CA GLN A 470 -27.38 -31.53 -9.65
C GLN A 470 -27.51 -30.52 -8.52
N ARG A 471 -28.73 -30.13 -8.15
CA ARG A 471 -28.95 -29.22 -7.01
C ARG A 471 -28.51 -29.80 -5.66
N MET A 472 -28.73 -31.08 -5.47
CA MET A 472 -28.24 -31.76 -4.26
C MET A 472 -26.73 -31.77 -4.18
N LEU A 473 -26.02 -31.91 -5.30
CA LEU A 473 -24.54 -31.85 -5.34
C LEU A 473 -23.98 -30.45 -5.04
N GLU A 474 -24.66 -29.38 -5.46
CA GLU A 474 -24.28 -28.01 -5.15
C GLU A 474 -24.47 -27.67 -3.65
N LEU A 475 -25.61 -28.08 -3.08
CA LEU A 475 -25.87 -27.91 -1.65
C LEU A 475 -24.87 -28.67 -0.76
N GLU A 476 -24.44 -29.83 -1.23
CA GLU A 476 -23.48 -30.68 -0.50
C GLU A 476 -22.08 -30.04 -0.47
N LYS A 477 -21.68 -29.37 -1.58
CA LYS A 477 -20.45 -28.60 -1.65
C LYS A 477 -20.45 -27.35 -0.75
N GLU A 478 -21.55 -26.62 -0.72
CA GLU A 478 -21.70 -25.44 0.13
C GLU A 478 -21.63 -25.82 1.62
N LYS A 479 -22.24 -26.95 1.98
CA LYS A 479 -22.18 -27.49 3.35
C LYS A 479 -20.76 -27.93 3.74
N GLN A 480 -19.99 -28.48 2.80
CA GLN A 480 -18.60 -28.85 3.02
C GLN A 480 -17.72 -27.62 3.27
N LEU A 481 -17.90 -26.55 2.48
CA LEU A 481 -17.14 -25.29 2.66
C LEU A 481 -17.41 -24.65 4.03
N THR A 482 -18.69 -24.56 4.41
CA THR A 482 -19.08 -24.02 5.73
C THR A 482 -18.52 -24.85 6.89
N SER A 483 -18.46 -26.17 6.71
CA SER A 483 -17.87 -27.07 7.71
C SER A 483 -16.35 -26.89 7.85
N ILE A 484 -15.65 -26.70 6.73
CA ILE A 484 -14.20 -26.45 6.74
C ILE A 484 -13.91 -25.09 7.40
N GLU A 485 -14.71 -24.06 7.11
CA GLU A 485 -14.57 -22.74 7.70
C GLU A 485 -14.73 -22.77 9.22
N ALA A 486 -15.79 -23.42 9.68
CA ALA A 486 -16.03 -23.57 11.12
C ALA A 486 -14.90 -24.35 11.80
N MET A 487 -14.38 -25.41 11.15
CA MET A 487 -13.27 -26.20 11.67
C MET A 487 -11.97 -25.39 11.74
N LEU A 488 -11.62 -24.66 10.68
CA LEU A 488 -10.42 -23.82 10.64
C LEU A 488 -10.49 -22.69 11.68
N LYS A 489 -11.66 -22.06 11.81
CA LYS A 489 -11.90 -21.02 12.81
C LYS A 489 -11.76 -21.56 14.23
N GLY A 490 -12.40 -22.70 14.53
CA GLY A 490 -12.30 -23.33 15.84
C GLY A 490 -10.87 -23.76 16.19
N GLN A 491 -10.12 -24.27 15.22
CA GLN A 491 -8.73 -24.64 15.42
C GLN A 491 -7.84 -23.42 15.74
N GLU A 492 -8.10 -22.29 15.08
CA GLU A 492 -7.33 -21.08 15.29
C GLU A 492 -7.71 -20.38 16.61
N GLU A 493 -8.99 -20.38 16.97
CA GLU A 493 -9.46 -19.89 18.28
C GLU A 493 -8.83 -20.69 19.43
N GLU A 494 -8.73 -22.01 19.31
CA GLU A 494 -8.09 -22.85 20.32
C GLU A 494 -6.58 -22.62 20.39
N ARG A 495 -5.88 -22.44 19.27
CA ARG A 495 -4.46 -22.05 19.25
C ARG A 495 -4.24 -20.70 19.92
N HIS A 496 -5.15 -19.76 19.68
CA HIS A 496 -5.14 -18.44 20.28
C HIS A 496 -5.30 -18.52 21.81
N ARG A 497 -6.21 -19.38 22.27
CA ARG A 497 -6.44 -19.62 23.68
C ARG A 497 -5.19 -20.25 24.33
N LEU A 498 -4.67 -21.30 23.71
CA LEU A 498 -3.50 -22.00 24.23
C LEU A 498 -2.25 -21.10 24.29
N ALA A 499 -2.02 -20.28 23.26
CA ALA A 499 -0.89 -19.34 23.25
C ALA A 499 -0.97 -18.34 24.40
N ARG A 500 -2.16 -17.82 24.68
CA ARG A 500 -2.42 -16.87 25.79
C ARG A 500 -2.25 -17.57 27.14
N ASP A 501 -2.80 -18.77 27.31
CA ASP A 501 -2.68 -19.54 28.53
C ASP A 501 -1.22 -19.88 28.84
N LEU A 502 -0.43 -20.21 27.83
CA LEU A 502 1.02 -20.48 27.97
C LEU A 502 1.79 -19.20 28.32
N HIS A 503 1.50 -18.10 27.65
CA HIS A 503 2.20 -16.84 27.90
C HIS A 503 1.86 -16.26 29.28
N ASP A 504 0.58 -16.17 29.61
CA ASP A 504 0.11 -15.40 30.77
C ASP A 504 0.19 -16.20 32.07
N SER A 505 -0.07 -17.50 32.04
CA SER A 505 -0.03 -18.31 33.24
C SER A 505 1.35 -18.97 33.45
N LEU A 506 1.81 -19.79 32.52
CA LEU A 506 3.07 -20.52 32.66
C LEU A 506 4.29 -19.61 32.55
N GLY A 507 4.28 -18.65 31.64
CA GLY A 507 5.38 -17.70 31.48
C GLY A 507 5.57 -16.80 32.69
N SER A 508 4.48 -16.32 33.29
CA SER A 508 4.53 -15.51 34.51
C SER A 508 4.91 -16.32 35.75
N MET A 509 4.40 -17.56 35.89
CA MET A 509 4.78 -18.45 36.98
C MET A 509 6.27 -18.79 36.97
N LEU A 510 6.80 -19.18 35.81
CA LEU A 510 8.23 -19.49 35.67
C LEU A 510 9.11 -18.26 35.90
N SER A 511 8.67 -17.08 35.46
CA SER A 511 9.37 -15.82 35.75
C SER A 511 9.35 -15.50 37.24
N GLY A 512 8.23 -15.74 37.93
CA GLY A 512 8.12 -15.61 39.37
C GLY A 512 9.04 -16.59 40.14
N VAL A 513 9.10 -17.85 39.69
CA VAL A 513 10.06 -18.86 40.22
C VAL A 513 11.48 -18.38 40.02
N LYS A 514 11.84 -17.87 38.84
CA LYS A 514 13.16 -17.32 38.58
C LYS A 514 13.55 -16.19 39.53
N ILE A 515 12.64 -15.23 39.71
CA ILE A 515 12.84 -14.11 40.65
C ILE A 515 13.02 -14.62 42.07
N SER A 516 12.17 -15.56 42.47
CA SER A 516 12.26 -16.16 43.83
C SER A 516 13.57 -16.89 44.03
N PHE A 517 14.00 -17.64 43.00
CA PHE A 517 15.32 -18.33 43.01
C PHE A 517 16.47 -17.32 43.04
N SER A 518 16.41 -16.24 42.22
CA SER A 518 17.42 -15.19 42.20
C SER A 518 17.57 -14.50 43.57
N ASN A 519 16.46 -14.22 44.23
CA ASN A 519 16.43 -13.59 45.56
C ASN A 519 16.96 -14.54 46.66
N LEU A 520 16.92 -15.83 46.43
CA LEU A 520 17.45 -16.81 47.38
C LEU A 520 18.99 -16.72 47.47
N LYS A 521 19.65 -16.34 46.37
CA LYS A 521 21.13 -16.20 46.32
C LYS A 521 21.65 -15.13 47.30
N GLU A 522 20.88 -14.05 47.51
CA GLU A 522 21.27 -12.95 48.40
C GLU A 522 21.13 -13.32 49.89
N LYS A 523 20.36 -14.37 50.19
CA LYS A 523 20.04 -14.79 51.58
C LYS A 523 20.81 -16.03 52.06
N ILE A 524 21.55 -16.70 51.18
CA ILE A 524 22.23 -17.98 51.53
C ILE A 524 23.68 -17.94 51.10
N HIS A 525 24.59 -18.24 52.02
CA HIS A 525 26.03 -18.44 51.69
C HIS A 525 26.19 -19.81 51.02
N LEU A 526 26.36 -19.77 49.71
CA LEU A 526 26.55 -20.98 48.91
C LEU A 526 28.01 -21.43 48.89
N SER A 527 28.25 -22.69 49.10
CA SER A 527 29.58 -23.29 48.86
C SER A 527 29.91 -23.23 47.36
N PRO A 528 31.20 -23.30 46.97
CA PRO A 528 31.57 -23.21 45.54
C PRO A 528 30.88 -24.28 44.66
N SER A 529 30.66 -25.47 45.16
CA SER A 529 29.97 -26.56 44.48
C SER A 529 28.47 -26.29 44.32
N THR A 530 27.85 -25.74 45.36
CA THR A 530 26.41 -25.42 45.34
C THR A 530 26.12 -24.19 44.50
N ALA A 531 27.06 -23.25 44.40
CA ALA A 531 26.96 -22.07 43.54
C ALA A 531 26.92 -22.46 42.06
N LEU A 532 27.68 -23.49 41.67
CA LEU A 532 27.66 -23.98 40.29
C LEU A 532 26.32 -24.66 39.95
N VAL A 533 25.79 -25.47 40.85
CA VAL A 533 24.48 -26.13 40.69
C VAL A 533 23.38 -25.05 40.61
N TYR A 534 23.46 -24.05 41.45
CA TYR A 534 22.52 -22.92 41.44
C TYR A 534 22.57 -22.16 40.11
N ALA A 535 23.76 -21.82 39.58
CA ALA A 535 23.91 -21.15 38.30
C ALA A 535 23.35 -21.97 37.13
N ASN A 536 23.67 -23.29 37.12
CA ASN A 536 23.16 -24.21 36.09
C ASN A 536 21.61 -24.32 36.16
N THR A 537 21.04 -24.35 37.36
CA THR A 537 19.57 -24.41 37.52
C THR A 537 18.91 -23.15 37.02
N LEU A 538 19.52 -21.98 37.31
CA LEU A 538 19.00 -20.69 36.83
C LEU A 538 19.10 -20.60 35.30
N GLU A 539 20.20 -21.06 34.71
CA GLU A 539 20.37 -21.14 33.26
C GLU A 539 19.36 -22.10 32.61
N GLN A 540 19.12 -23.25 33.23
CA GLN A 540 18.07 -24.18 32.78
C GLN A 540 16.68 -23.53 32.82
N LEU A 541 16.40 -22.79 33.88
CA LEU A 541 15.12 -22.06 33.98
C LEU A 541 14.98 -20.99 32.92
N ASP A 542 16.06 -20.25 32.63
CA ASP A 542 16.08 -19.27 31.52
C ASP A 542 15.85 -19.93 30.16
N ARG A 543 16.50 -21.05 29.91
CA ARG A 543 16.28 -21.87 28.70
C ARG A 543 14.81 -22.32 28.61
N THR A 544 14.23 -22.78 29.73
CA THR A 544 12.84 -23.24 29.77
C THR A 544 11.88 -22.11 29.51
N ILE A 545 12.11 -20.94 30.09
CA ILE A 545 11.29 -19.71 29.81
C ILE A 545 11.41 -19.32 28.33
N ALA A 546 12.60 -19.35 27.78
CA ALA A 546 12.84 -19.02 26.38
C ALA A 546 12.14 -20.04 25.44
N GLU A 547 12.23 -21.33 25.72
CA GLU A 547 11.52 -22.35 24.94
C GLU A 547 10.01 -22.25 25.07
N LEU A 548 9.49 -21.96 26.26
CA LEU A 548 8.06 -21.74 26.45
C LEU A 548 7.54 -20.52 25.65
N ARG A 549 8.30 -19.41 25.67
CA ARG A 549 7.97 -18.23 24.85
C ARG A 549 7.99 -18.54 23.36
N LYS A 550 8.96 -19.35 22.91
CA LYS A 550 9.06 -19.80 21.54
C LYS A 550 7.85 -20.65 21.13
N VAL A 551 7.40 -21.55 22.02
CA VAL A 551 6.19 -22.36 21.78
C VAL A 551 4.95 -21.47 21.70
N ALA A 552 4.77 -20.54 22.63
CA ALA A 552 3.65 -19.60 22.61
C ALA A 552 3.65 -18.72 21.34
N HIS A 553 4.82 -18.23 20.95
CA HIS A 553 5.01 -17.45 19.73
C HIS A 553 4.70 -18.25 18.45
N ASN A 554 5.07 -19.54 18.43
CA ASN A 554 4.73 -20.42 17.31
C ASN A 554 3.23 -20.73 17.23
N LEU A 555 2.53 -20.75 18.36
CA LEU A 555 1.08 -20.93 18.40
C LEU A 555 0.35 -19.69 17.93
N MET A 556 0.86 -18.50 18.25
CA MET A 556 0.30 -17.22 17.84
C MET A 556 1.36 -16.11 17.80
N PRO A 557 1.82 -15.71 16.63
CA PRO A 557 2.77 -14.62 16.53
C PRO A 557 2.07 -13.28 16.83
N GLU A 558 2.48 -12.62 17.90
CA GLU A 558 1.99 -11.25 18.21
C GLU A 558 2.18 -10.28 17.06
N ALA A 559 3.21 -10.48 16.26
CA ALA A 559 3.53 -9.69 15.08
C ALA A 559 2.37 -9.70 14.06
N LEU A 560 1.67 -10.84 13.92
CA LEU A 560 0.55 -10.94 13.00
C LEU A 560 -0.62 -10.03 13.40
N VAL A 561 -0.87 -9.96 14.71
CA VAL A 561 -1.97 -9.16 15.27
C VAL A 561 -1.63 -7.67 15.31
N LYS A 562 -0.37 -7.33 15.64
CA LYS A 562 0.08 -5.94 15.84
C LYS A 562 0.56 -5.26 14.57
N PHE A 563 1.23 -6.00 13.67
CA PHE A 563 1.99 -5.44 12.54
C PHE A 563 1.64 -6.07 11.18
N GLY A 564 0.70 -7.02 11.16
CA GLY A 564 0.21 -7.65 9.94
C GLY A 564 1.09 -8.78 9.40
N LEU A 565 0.63 -9.36 8.28
CA LEU A 565 1.16 -10.59 7.71
C LEU A 565 2.64 -10.46 7.28
N ASN A 566 2.98 -9.36 6.60
CA ASN A 566 4.33 -9.18 6.07
C ASN A 566 5.37 -9.15 7.19
N SER A 567 5.08 -8.40 8.25
CA SER A 567 5.95 -8.35 9.43
C SER A 567 6.05 -9.71 10.11
N ALA A 568 4.92 -10.37 10.30
CA ALA A 568 4.90 -11.68 10.97
C ALA A 568 5.68 -12.76 10.21
N VAL A 569 5.57 -12.80 8.88
CA VAL A 569 6.34 -13.74 8.04
C VAL A 569 7.83 -13.40 8.11
N ARG A 570 8.19 -12.12 8.07
CA ARG A 570 9.58 -11.68 8.18
C ARG A 570 10.18 -12.05 9.54
N ASP A 571 9.46 -11.75 10.63
CA ASP A 571 9.89 -12.06 11.99
C ASP A 571 10.06 -13.56 12.18
N PHE A 572 9.19 -14.37 11.60
CA PHE A 572 9.29 -15.81 11.62
C PHE A 572 10.54 -16.30 10.89
N CYS A 573 10.78 -15.83 9.67
CA CYS A 573 11.99 -16.15 8.91
C CYS A 573 13.25 -15.72 9.65
N GLU A 574 13.26 -14.52 10.23
CA GLU A 574 14.39 -14.00 10.98
C GLU A 574 14.67 -14.82 12.26
N SER A 575 13.61 -15.26 12.95
CA SER A 575 13.74 -16.11 14.14
C SER A 575 14.43 -17.45 13.82
N ILE A 576 14.16 -18.01 12.64
CA ILE A 576 14.79 -19.25 12.16
C ILE A 576 16.24 -18.97 11.78
N ARG A 577 16.51 -17.87 11.08
CA ARG A 577 17.87 -17.46 10.71
C ARG A 577 18.77 -17.27 11.93
N LEU A 578 18.25 -16.66 12.99
CA LEU A 578 18.97 -16.44 14.24
C LEU A 578 19.21 -17.76 15.03
N ALA A 579 18.36 -18.76 14.83
CA ALA A 579 18.58 -20.09 15.43
C ALA A 579 19.72 -20.87 14.79
N GLY A 580 20.28 -20.42 13.67
CA GLY A 580 21.60 -20.86 13.16
C GLY A 580 21.62 -22.19 12.41
N SER A 581 20.47 -22.81 12.09
CA SER A 581 20.43 -24.12 11.45
C SER A 581 20.21 -24.09 9.93
N THR A 582 19.66 -23.00 9.41
CA THR A 582 19.23 -22.89 8.01
C THR A 582 19.35 -21.43 7.53
N GLU A 583 19.93 -21.22 6.36
CA GLU A 583 19.91 -19.91 5.69
C GLU A 583 18.52 -19.68 5.10
N ILE A 584 17.82 -18.63 5.56
CA ILE A 584 16.49 -18.32 5.04
C ILE A 584 16.48 -16.93 4.44
N ILE A 585 16.00 -16.84 3.20
CA ILE A 585 15.83 -15.60 2.43
C ILE A 585 14.33 -15.36 2.33
N CYS A 586 13.88 -14.22 2.80
CA CYS A 586 12.47 -13.83 2.76
C CYS A 586 12.30 -12.58 1.91
N GLU A 587 11.64 -12.72 0.78
CA GLU A 587 11.33 -11.66 -0.16
C GLU A 587 9.82 -11.42 -0.18
N GLN A 588 9.45 -10.17 -0.07
CA GLN A 588 8.04 -9.78 -0.03
C GLN A 588 7.79 -8.68 -1.04
N PHE A 589 6.86 -8.94 -1.94
CA PHE A 589 6.49 -8.04 -3.02
C PHE A 589 5.00 -7.72 -2.94
N GLY A 590 4.65 -6.50 -3.19
CA GLY A 590 3.26 -6.11 -3.22
C GLY A 590 2.85 -5.22 -2.06
N PRO A 591 1.58 -4.73 -2.08
CA PRO A 591 1.09 -3.81 -1.07
C PRO A 591 1.03 -4.47 0.30
N ASP A 592 1.48 -3.76 1.34
CA ASP A 592 1.29 -4.20 2.72
C ASP A 592 -0.14 -3.86 3.19
N ARG A 593 -1.11 -4.52 2.57
CA ARG A 593 -2.52 -4.43 2.96
C ARG A 593 -2.90 -5.66 3.78
N PRO A 594 -3.70 -5.51 4.83
CA PRO A 594 -4.34 -6.65 5.45
C PRO A 594 -5.35 -7.28 4.48
N LEU A 595 -5.35 -8.58 4.46
CA LEU A 595 -6.28 -9.38 3.66
C LEU A 595 -7.60 -9.64 4.40
N GLY A 596 -7.62 -9.30 5.68
CA GLY A 596 -8.63 -9.67 6.67
C GLY A 596 -8.10 -10.72 7.63
N ASN A 597 -8.50 -10.64 8.90
CA ASN A 597 -7.94 -11.48 9.97
C ASN A 597 -7.87 -12.97 9.63
N ILE A 598 -8.89 -13.52 8.97
CA ILE A 598 -8.94 -14.94 8.61
C ILE A 598 -7.92 -15.25 7.48
N ALA A 599 -7.82 -14.38 6.48
CA ALA A 599 -6.93 -14.58 5.35
C ALA A 599 -5.46 -14.45 5.77
N ASP A 600 -5.12 -13.41 6.52
CA ASP A 600 -3.75 -13.18 7.01
C ASP A 600 -3.25 -14.35 7.86
N VAL A 601 -4.11 -14.87 8.74
CA VAL A 601 -3.79 -16.04 9.57
C VAL A 601 -3.57 -17.27 8.70
N ASN A 602 -4.42 -17.53 7.73
CA ASN A 602 -4.30 -18.72 6.89
C ASN A 602 -3.05 -18.66 6.00
N VAL A 603 -2.75 -17.52 5.39
CA VAL A 603 -1.51 -17.33 4.62
C VAL A 603 -0.28 -17.51 5.50
N TYR A 604 -0.28 -16.89 6.67
CA TYR A 604 0.81 -17.08 7.64
C TYR A 604 1.02 -18.56 7.99
N ARG A 605 -0.07 -19.30 8.27
CA ARG A 605 -0.01 -20.74 8.61
C ARG A 605 0.48 -21.60 7.45
N ILE A 606 0.09 -21.26 6.22
CA ILE A 606 0.62 -21.93 5.03
C ILE A 606 2.14 -21.75 4.96
N VAL A 607 2.62 -20.51 5.05
CA VAL A 607 4.06 -20.21 5.00
C VAL A 607 4.80 -20.89 6.13
N GLN A 608 4.28 -20.81 7.36
CA GLN A 608 4.86 -21.46 8.53
C GLN A 608 5.01 -22.97 8.34
N GLU A 609 3.96 -23.64 7.86
CA GLU A 609 3.96 -25.09 7.65
C GLU A 609 4.93 -25.50 6.54
N LEU A 610 5.00 -24.71 5.44
CA LEU A 610 5.94 -24.98 4.34
C LEU A 610 7.39 -24.85 4.80
N ILE A 611 7.72 -23.80 5.54
CA ILE A 611 9.07 -23.61 6.11
C ILE A 611 9.40 -24.74 7.10
N ASN A 612 8.48 -25.09 7.98
CA ASN A 612 8.67 -26.18 8.92
C ASN A 612 8.89 -27.52 8.21
N ASN A 613 8.19 -27.76 7.10
CA ASN A 613 8.38 -28.95 6.28
C ASN A 613 9.76 -28.96 5.62
N ALA A 614 10.22 -27.84 5.09
CA ALA A 614 11.56 -27.71 4.52
C ALA A 614 12.66 -28.00 5.55
N ILE A 615 12.50 -27.49 6.78
CA ILE A 615 13.47 -27.73 7.88
C ILE A 615 13.40 -29.15 8.40
N ASN A 616 12.20 -29.59 8.81
CA ASN A 616 12.07 -30.85 9.56
C ASN A 616 12.15 -32.09 8.66
N HIS A 617 11.51 -32.01 7.49
CA HIS A 617 11.41 -33.11 6.54
C HIS A 617 12.43 -32.99 5.41
N GLY A 618 12.60 -31.78 4.85
CA GLY A 618 13.57 -31.49 3.79
C GLY A 618 15.03 -31.47 4.30
N LYS A 619 15.26 -31.10 5.55
CA LYS A 619 16.60 -30.84 6.12
C LYS A 619 17.39 -29.83 5.27
N ALA A 620 16.70 -28.82 4.80
CA ALA A 620 17.24 -27.83 3.93
C ALA A 620 18.31 -26.96 4.61
N ALA A 621 19.37 -26.68 3.88
CA ALA A 621 20.41 -25.75 4.32
C ALA A 621 20.02 -24.31 3.93
N ARG A 622 19.28 -24.15 2.82
CA ARG A 622 18.79 -22.87 2.34
C ARG A 622 17.31 -22.94 1.99
N ILE A 623 16.57 -21.91 2.38
CA ILE A 623 15.14 -21.77 2.06
C ILE A 623 14.91 -20.36 1.50
N LEU A 624 14.25 -20.27 0.35
CA LEU A 624 13.74 -19.03 -0.22
C LEU A 624 12.23 -18.98 -0.01
N VAL A 625 11.76 -17.91 0.61
CA VAL A 625 10.34 -17.65 0.82
C VAL A 625 9.98 -16.36 0.08
N GLN A 626 9.11 -16.46 -0.89
CA GLN A 626 8.61 -15.29 -1.61
C GLN A 626 7.09 -15.17 -1.40
N LEU A 627 6.68 -14.02 -0.95
CA LEU A 627 5.26 -13.67 -0.78
C LEU A 627 4.94 -12.48 -1.68
N THR A 628 4.21 -12.73 -2.74
CA THR A 628 3.79 -11.69 -3.68
C THR A 628 2.30 -11.45 -3.53
N LYS A 629 1.93 -10.23 -3.17
CA LYS A 629 0.53 -9.81 -3.08
C LYS A 629 0.19 -8.91 -4.26
N THR A 630 -0.89 -9.25 -4.96
CA THR A 630 -1.49 -8.42 -6.00
C THR A 630 -2.88 -7.95 -5.55
N HIS A 631 -3.64 -7.31 -6.44
CA HIS A 631 -4.99 -6.84 -6.11
C HIS A 631 -5.95 -7.98 -5.78
N ASP A 632 -5.87 -9.10 -6.49
CA ASP A 632 -6.83 -10.21 -6.45
C ASP A 632 -6.21 -11.54 -6.05
N LYS A 633 -4.88 -11.63 -5.92
CA LYS A 633 -4.17 -12.89 -5.70
C LYS A 633 -3.00 -12.74 -4.76
N ILE A 634 -2.73 -13.82 -4.07
CA ILE A 634 -1.55 -14.00 -3.25
C ILE A 634 -0.77 -15.17 -3.83
N LEU A 635 0.47 -14.92 -4.20
CA LEU A 635 1.40 -15.97 -4.55
C LEU A 635 2.36 -16.20 -3.38
N ILE A 636 2.47 -17.44 -3.00
CA ILE A 636 3.39 -17.91 -1.99
C ILE A 636 4.32 -18.91 -2.70
N THR A 637 5.60 -18.62 -2.75
CA THR A 637 6.62 -19.55 -3.23
C THR A 637 7.55 -19.87 -2.09
N VAL A 638 7.70 -21.15 -1.81
CA VAL A 638 8.72 -21.65 -0.89
C VAL A 638 9.58 -22.65 -1.64
N GLU A 639 10.85 -22.35 -1.72
CA GLU A 639 11.88 -23.17 -2.36
C GLU A 639 12.93 -23.57 -1.33
N ASP A 640 13.30 -24.83 -1.29
CA ASP A 640 14.31 -25.38 -0.42
C ASP A 640 15.30 -26.28 -1.17
N ASP A 641 16.54 -26.30 -0.72
CA ASP A 641 17.62 -27.16 -1.21
C ASP A 641 17.72 -28.50 -0.47
N GLY A 642 16.64 -28.94 0.15
CA GLY A 642 16.59 -30.11 0.98
C GLY A 642 16.59 -31.46 0.22
N GLN A 643 16.17 -32.50 0.93
CA GLN A 643 16.19 -33.86 0.37
C GLN A 643 15.20 -34.10 -0.75
N GLY A 644 14.22 -33.23 -0.94
CA GLY A 644 13.14 -33.41 -1.90
C GLY A 644 12.37 -34.74 -1.67
N PHE A 645 11.38 -34.98 -2.51
CA PHE A 645 10.56 -36.18 -2.47
C PHE A 645 9.87 -36.45 -3.83
N GLU A 646 9.35 -37.67 -3.99
CA GLU A 646 8.48 -38.00 -5.13
C GLU A 646 7.08 -37.45 -4.90
N VAL A 647 6.59 -36.52 -5.74
CA VAL A 647 5.31 -35.84 -5.60
C VAL A 647 4.11 -36.80 -5.59
N ASP A 648 4.20 -37.93 -6.32
CA ASP A 648 3.15 -38.94 -6.34
C ASP A 648 2.97 -39.69 -5.00
N ARG A 649 3.97 -39.66 -4.11
CA ARG A 649 3.83 -40.17 -2.75
C ARG A 649 2.93 -39.32 -1.87
N LEU A 650 2.96 -38.00 -2.04
CA LEU A 650 2.07 -37.08 -1.32
C LEU A 650 0.59 -37.35 -1.58
N LYS A 651 0.23 -37.78 -2.79
CA LYS A 651 -1.16 -38.14 -3.13
C LYS A 651 -1.66 -39.40 -2.42
N LYS A 652 -0.74 -40.25 -1.95
CA LYS A 652 -1.09 -41.55 -1.32
C LYS A 652 -0.99 -41.52 0.20
N VAL A 653 -0.07 -40.73 0.78
CA VAL A 653 0.19 -40.65 2.23
C VAL A 653 0.43 -39.20 2.62
N ALA A 654 -0.65 -38.41 2.57
CA ALA A 654 -0.60 -37.03 3.02
C ALA A 654 -0.56 -36.98 4.56
N GLY A 655 0.48 -36.38 5.13
CA GLY A 655 0.53 -36.09 6.57
C GLY A 655 -0.46 -34.98 6.95
N ILE A 656 -0.75 -34.86 8.23
CA ILE A 656 -1.69 -33.88 8.78
C ILE A 656 -1.33 -32.45 8.34
N GLY A 657 -0.06 -32.09 8.30
CA GLY A 657 0.41 -30.77 7.87
C GLY A 657 0.04 -30.45 6.43
N TRP A 658 0.23 -31.42 5.52
CA TRP A 658 -0.14 -31.24 4.11
C TRP A 658 -1.66 -31.12 3.91
N THR A 659 -2.43 -31.95 4.62
CA THR A 659 -3.91 -31.85 4.58
C THR A 659 -4.39 -30.49 5.06
N ASN A 660 -3.75 -29.91 6.06
CA ASN A 660 -4.05 -28.56 6.54
C ASN A 660 -3.74 -27.48 5.48
N ILE A 661 -2.61 -27.59 4.78
CA ILE A 661 -2.27 -26.68 3.68
C ILE A 661 -3.35 -26.78 2.60
N GLN A 662 -3.67 -27.97 2.12
CA GLN A 662 -4.70 -28.19 1.10
C GLN A 662 -6.06 -27.62 1.52
N SER A 663 -6.50 -27.87 2.74
CA SER A 663 -7.76 -27.36 3.27
C SER A 663 -7.79 -25.81 3.27
N ARG A 664 -6.68 -25.19 3.67
CA ARG A 664 -6.56 -23.72 3.67
C ARG A 664 -6.53 -23.14 2.25
N VAL A 665 -5.82 -23.78 1.33
CA VAL A 665 -5.78 -23.35 -0.08
C VAL A 665 -7.14 -23.54 -0.73
N ASN A 666 -7.82 -24.66 -0.48
CA ASN A 666 -9.16 -24.90 -0.99
C ASN A 666 -10.19 -23.91 -0.47
N TYR A 667 -10.05 -23.45 0.78
CA TYR A 667 -10.89 -22.40 1.35
C TYR A 667 -10.84 -21.08 0.54
N PHE A 668 -9.68 -20.76 -0.03
CA PHE A 668 -9.50 -19.57 -0.89
C PHE A 668 -9.64 -19.89 -2.39
N ASN A 669 -10.20 -21.04 -2.76
CA ASN A 669 -10.22 -21.50 -4.14
C ASN A 669 -8.86 -21.41 -4.83
N GLY A 670 -7.80 -21.64 -4.05
CA GLY A 670 -6.42 -21.53 -4.50
C GLY A 670 -5.92 -22.76 -5.22
N LEU A 671 -4.74 -22.61 -5.82
CA LEU A 671 -4.02 -23.66 -6.52
C LEU A 671 -2.68 -23.92 -5.82
N ILE A 672 -2.27 -25.19 -5.87
CA ILE A 672 -0.95 -25.62 -5.38
C ILE A 672 -0.23 -26.28 -6.54
N ASP A 673 0.97 -25.82 -6.81
CA ASP A 673 1.91 -26.45 -7.72
C ASP A 673 3.18 -26.85 -6.96
N ILE A 674 3.65 -28.07 -7.18
CA ILE A 674 4.77 -28.65 -6.45
C ILE A 674 5.77 -29.22 -7.46
N ASP A 675 6.97 -28.72 -7.40
CA ASP A 675 8.13 -29.31 -8.08
C ASP A 675 9.12 -29.82 -7.03
N SER A 676 9.28 -31.13 -6.96
CA SER A 676 10.20 -31.79 -6.02
C SER A 676 10.72 -33.08 -6.59
N LYS A 677 12.01 -33.30 -6.43
CA LYS A 677 12.69 -34.55 -6.78
C LYS A 677 13.64 -34.93 -5.67
N PRO A 678 13.80 -36.25 -5.42
CA PRO A 678 14.71 -36.70 -4.42
C PRO A 678 16.14 -36.18 -4.64
N ARG A 679 16.67 -35.49 -3.62
CA ARG A 679 18.01 -34.86 -3.56
C ARG A 679 18.17 -33.58 -4.40
N GLU A 680 17.13 -33.04 -4.96
CA GLU A 680 17.15 -31.78 -5.74
C GLU A 680 16.41 -30.61 -5.06
N GLY A 681 15.86 -30.87 -3.84
CA GLY A 681 15.09 -29.87 -3.11
C GLY A 681 13.59 -29.88 -3.47
N THR A 682 12.88 -28.83 -3.02
CA THR A 682 11.44 -28.70 -3.26
C THR A 682 11.09 -27.25 -3.53
N THR A 683 10.29 -27.03 -4.56
CA THR A 683 9.62 -25.74 -4.82
C THR A 683 8.11 -25.92 -4.76
N ILE A 684 7.45 -25.14 -3.90
CA ILE A 684 6.00 -25.15 -3.76
C ILE A 684 5.48 -23.75 -4.07
N ASN A 685 4.63 -23.68 -5.10
CA ASN A 685 3.95 -22.47 -5.49
C ASN A 685 2.47 -22.60 -5.11
N ILE A 686 1.95 -21.63 -4.40
CA ILE A 686 0.55 -21.54 -4.01
C ILE A 686 0.00 -20.22 -4.48
N GLU A 687 -1.08 -20.30 -5.21
CA GLU A 687 -1.85 -19.17 -5.65
C GLU A 687 -3.19 -19.15 -4.89
N LEU A 688 -3.48 -18.07 -4.19
CA LEU A 688 -4.74 -17.86 -3.48
C LEU A 688 -5.49 -16.68 -4.10
N THR A 689 -6.80 -16.81 -4.19
CA THR A 689 -7.68 -15.70 -4.58
C THR A 689 -8.06 -14.92 -3.32
N ALA A 690 -7.71 -13.64 -3.26
CA ALA A 690 -7.86 -12.79 -2.08
C ALA A 690 -9.19 -12.02 -2.08
#